data_debdf8194ac647c467b31b360bd2c18b
#
_entry.id   debdf8194ac647c467b31b360bd2c18b
#
_cell.length_a   1.000
_cell.length_b   1.000
_cell.length_c   1.000
_cell.angle_alpha   90.00
_cell.angle_beta   90.00
_cell.angle_gamma   90.00
#
_symmetry.space_group_name_H-M   'P 1'
#
loop_
_entity.id
_entity.type
_entity.pdbx_description
1 polymer ?
#
loop_
_entity_poly.entity_id
_entity_poly.type
_entity_poly.pdbx_seq_one_letter_code
_entity_poly.pdbx_strand_id
1 'polypeptide(L)'
;MDVSQYLDIFIDESSEHIQTLSDCIMTLEQEPENKDTINEIFRAAHSLKGMAGTMGFKRMQHLTHDMENVFQEVRSDKIKVDSSMIDLLFKCLDAIDSYVENIKSTSDEGTDDNEVIIKELNDFIAKANGQTVSKQAEPQEKAAEAETKDSSDASDSALDTIELTDNEKKLIDEAISAGLKIYGMTVTVASDCLLKAARAFLVFKAVEELGQILVYRPSSQDIEDEKFDLSFSFYVASGEGFDKLEHAASNVSEIDKVEGKEITEFHLEGEAEQTAQASEETKKADKEEKEEKTPAAKTESSKPKTANNSQKQAVSHKKATTSRTVRVDIEKLDMLMNQVSELIIAKNSLVAMSSSDGENNNNQSFHEQIEYLERITTNLHESVMKVRMVPIESVTQKYPRMIRDLSRTLNKKMNLVITGEDTELDRTVVDQIGDPLQHLLRNSADHGLESNEVRLERGKPEVGTIFLNAYQEGNNVVIKVGDDGNGIDTEAVKNKAIERGIVTAEQAENLSQKDIINFLFMPSFSMAKQITDISGRGVGLDVVKSGIEQLGGDVSVSTELGKGTTFTVRLPLTLAIIQALMVEIRDEIYAIALGSISNIEDIPVKDIKYVQAKEAIHLRGSVIPIIRLDKMLDIEPKEQEPDHLTVVIVQKGDQQAGLVVDNLIGQQEIVIKSLGKYINGNKLISGATILGDGDVALILDVNTLM
;
A
#
# COMPACT_ATOMS: atom_id res chain seq x y z
N MET A 1 8.97 -27.26 -13.89
CA MET A 1 9.00 -25.80 -13.68
C MET A 1 8.33 -25.50 -12.35
N ASP A 2 8.88 -24.55 -11.64
CA ASP A 2 8.44 -24.27 -10.26
C ASP A 2 7.13 -23.49 -10.32
N VAL A 3 6.02 -24.12 -9.94
CA VAL A 3 4.67 -23.53 -9.91
C VAL A 3 4.66 -22.29 -9.00
N SER A 4 5.61 -22.18 -8.06
CA SER A 4 5.75 -21.09 -7.12
C SER A 4 6.01 -19.73 -7.80
N GLN A 5 6.78 -19.69 -8.89
CA GLN A 5 7.05 -18.42 -9.61
C GLN A 5 5.80 -17.82 -10.27
N TYR A 6 4.88 -18.68 -10.73
CA TYR A 6 3.63 -18.21 -11.33
C TYR A 6 2.60 -17.79 -10.27
N LEU A 7 2.67 -18.41 -9.09
CA LEU A 7 1.80 -18.09 -7.98
C LEU A 7 2.02 -16.66 -7.48
N ASP A 8 3.27 -16.23 -7.35
CA ASP A 8 3.61 -14.87 -6.92
C ASP A 8 3.10 -13.82 -7.92
N ILE A 9 3.28 -14.08 -9.23
CA ILE A 9 2.76 -13.19 -10.28
C ILE A 9 1.23 -13.13 -10.23
N PHE A 10 0.57 -14.28 -10.07
CA PHE A 10 -0.88 -14.35 -9.94
C PHE A 10 -1.40 -13.54 -8.75
N ILE A 11 -0.77 -13.65 -7.57
CA ILE A 11 -1.15 -12.94 -6.35
C ILE A 11 -1.00 -11.43 -6.55
N ASP A 12 0.13 -10.99 -7.11
CA ASP A 12 0.41 -9.56 -7.34
C ASP A 12 -0.60 -8.94 -8.31
N GLU A 13 -0.81 -9.57 -9.47
CA GLU A 13 -1.75 -9.07 -10.48
C GLU A 13 -3.21 -9.16 -10.05
N SER A 14 -3.58 -10.24 -9.31
CA SER A 14 -4.93 -10.34 -8.74
C SER A 14 -5.18 -9.22 -7.74
N SER A 15 -4.20 -8.88 -6.90
CA SER A 15 -4.32 -7.79 -5.93
C SER A 15 -4.48 -6.43 -6.62
N GLU A 16 -3.75 -6.18 -7.71
CA GLU A 16 -3.88 -4.96 -8.52
C GLU A 16 -5.28 -4.84 -9.16
N HIS A 17 -5.78 -5.93 -9.73
CA HIS A 17 -7.13 -5.95 -10.32
C HIS A 17 -8.24 -5.80 -9.27
N ILE A 18 -8.11 -6.42 -8.09
CA ILE A 18 -9.05 -6.24 -6.97
C ILE A 18 -9.09 -4.77 -6.54
N GLN A 19 -7.93 -4.11 -6.44
CA GLN A 19 -7.87 -2.70 -6.11
C GLN A 19 -8.55 -1.85 -7.18
N THR A 20 -8.23 -2.07 -8.46
CA THR A 20 -8.87 -1.39 -9.59
C THR A 20 -10.39 -1.55 -9.55
N LEU A 21 -10.88 -2.76 -9.29
CA LEU A 21 -12.32 -3.03 -9.14
C LEU A 21 -12.92 -2.25 -7.97
N SER A 22 -12.24 -2.20 -6.83
CA SER A 22 -12.70 -1.46 -5.65
C SER A 22 -12.87 0.03 -5.95
N ASP A 23 -11.87 0.65 -6.56
CA ASP A 23 -11.86 2.08 -6.89
C ASP A 23 -12.92 2.42 -7.95
N CYS A 24 -13.02 1.57 -8.98
CA CYS A 24 -14.03 1.73 -10.02
C CYS A 24 -15.46 1.54 -9.48
N ILE A 25 -15.72 0.58 -8.58
CA ILE A 25 -17.04 0.40 -7.96
C ILE A 25 -17.41 1.59 -7.08
N MET A 26 -16.45 2.17 -6.34
CA MET A 26 -16.69 3.39 -5.57
C MET A 26 -17.00 4.59 -6.48
N THR A 27 -16.30 4.71 -7.59
CA THR A 27 -16.57 5.75 -8.59
C THR A 27 -17.96 5.55 -9.23
N LEU A 28 -18.32 4.31 -9.53
CA LEU A 28 -19.61 3.94 -10.11
C LEU A 28 -20.79 4.23 -9.16
N GLU A 29 -20.57 4.17 -7.84
CA GLU A 29 -21.58 4.58 -6.85
C GLU A 29 -21.90 6.09 -6.94
N GLN A 30 -20.89 6.91 -7.24
CA GLN A 30 -21.04 8.37 -7.37
C GLN A 30 -21.54 8.75 -8.76
N GLU A 31 -21.11 8.04 -9.80
CA GLU A 31 -21.41 8.26 -11.21
C GLU A 31 -21.96 6.98 -11.87
N PRO A 32 -23.22 6.59 -11.61
CA PRO A 32 -23.79 5.32 -12.06
C PRO A 32 -23.86 5.11 -13.58
N GLU A 33 -23.75 6.17 -14.37
CA GLU A 33 -23.83 6.13 -15.84
C GLU A 33 -22.45 6.29 -16.53
N ASN A 34 -21.34 6.25 -15.76
CA ASN A 34 -19.99 6.41 -16.30
C ASN A 34 -19.57 5.14 -17.06
N LYS A 35 -19.62 5.22 -18.41
CA LYS A 35 -19.31 4.09 -19.29
C LYS A 35 -17.84 3.67 -19.27
N ASP A 36 -16.94 4.60 -19.04
CA ASP A 36 -15.51 4.30 -18.97
C ASP A 36 -15.22 3.46 -17.74
N THR A 37 -15.76 3.84 -16.58
CA THR A 37 -15.67 3.06 -15.33
C THR A 37 -16.30 1.67 -15.46
N ILE A 38 -17.48 1.55 -16.10
CA ILE A 38 -18.15 0.26 -16.35
C ILE A 38 -17.26 -0.65 -17.22
N ASN A 39 -16.63 -0.10 -18.27
CA ASN A 39 -15.74 -0.87 -19.12
C ASN A 39 -14.47 -1.31 -18.41
N GLU A 40 -13.94 -0.49 -17.51
CA GLU A 40 -12.75 -0.80 -16.72
C GLU A 40 -13.02 -1.92 -15.72
N ILE A 41 -14.15 -1.87 -15.01
CA ILE A 41 -14.62 -2.95 -14.14
C ILE A 41 -14.77 -4.26 -14.93
N PHE A 42 -15.40 -4.21 -16.10
CA PHE A 42 -15.58 -5.39 -16.95
C PHE A 42 -14.22 -6.01 -17.33
N ARG A 43 -13.24 -5.19 -17.73
CA ARG A 43 -11.87 -5.66 -18.08
C ARG A 43 -11.17 -6.29 -16.89
N ALA A 44 -11.20 -5.64 -15.74
CA ALA A 44 -10.54 -6.14 -14.53
C ALA A 44 -11.15 -7.47 -14.05
N ALA A 45 -12.48 -7.60 -14.06
CA ALA A 45 -13.20 -8.85 -13.75
C ALA A 45 -12.87 -9.96 -14.75
N HIS A 46 -12.80 -9.64 -16.04
CA HIS A 46 -12.42 -10.57 -17.10
C HIS A 46 -10.98 -11.08 -16.93
N SER A 47 -10.04 -10.20 -16.64
CA SER A 47 -8.64 -10.56 -16.37
C SER A 47 -8.52 -11.47 -15.17
N LEU A 48 -9.19 -11.16 -14.05
CA LEU A 48 -9.21 -12.00 -12.84
C LEU A 48 -9.77 -13.40 -13.14
N LYS A 49 -10.88 -13.49 -13.91
CA LYS A 49 -11.46 -14.77 -14.31
C LYS A 49 -10.46 -15.60 -15.12
N GLY A 50 -9.80 -14.98 -16.11
CA GLY A 50 -8.82 -15.66 -16.95
C GLY A 50 -7.62 -16.16 -16.16
N MET A 51 -7.08 -15.32 -15.25
CA MET A 51 -5.95 -15.70 -14.38
C MET A 51 -6.34 -16.83 -13.43
N ALA A 52 -7.51 -16.76 -12.77
CA ALA A 52 -7.99 -17.78 -11.87
C ALA A 52 -8.21 -19.12 -12.61
N GLY A 53 -8.78 -19.09 -13.83
CA GLY A 53 -8.94 -20.27 -14.68
C GLY A 53 -7.61 -20.89 -15.08
N THR A 54 -6.62 -20.09 -15.46
CA THR A 54 -5.26 -20.53 -15.83
C THR A 54 -4.54 -21.20 -14.68
N MET A 55 -4.71 -20.70 -13.45
CA MET A 55 -4.09 -21.27 -12.25
C MET A 55 -4.88 -22.43 -11.65
N GLY A 56 -6.09 -22.72 -12.18
CA GLY A 56 -6.94 -23.81 -11.71
C GLY A 56 -7.79 -23.47 -10.49
N PHE A 57 -7.91 -22.19 -10.11
CA PHE A 57 -8.74 -21.71 -9.00
C PHE A 57 -10.20 -21.59 -9.43
N LYS A 58 -10.92 -22.70 -9.40
CA LYS A 58 -12.28 -22.82 -9.97
C LYS A 58 -13.35 -22.00 -9.26
N ARG A 59 -13.24 -21.86 -7.93
CA ARG A 59 -14.20 -21.07 -7.14
C ARG A 59 -14.07 -19.58 -7.45
N MET A 60 -12.84 -19.09 -7.45
CA MET A 60 -12.55 -17.72 -7.84
C MET A 60 -12.96 -17.44 -9.29
N GLN A 61 -12.68 -18.36 -10.21
CA GLN A 61 -13.10 -18.28 -11.61
C GLN A 61 -14.62 -18.19 -11.74
N HIS A 62 -15.38 -19.01 -11.01
CA HIS A 62 -16.83 -19.03 -11.04
C HIS A 62 -17.45 -17.73 -10.51
N LEU A 63 -16.99 -17.24 -9.38
CA LEU A 63 -17.46 -15.98 -8.80
C LEU A 63 -17.19 -14.78 -9.71
N THR A 64 -15.96 -14.69 -10.26
CA THR A 64 -15.58 -13.59 -11.17
C THR A 64 -16.33 -13.66 -12.50
N HIS A 65 -16.66 -14.86 -13.00
CA HIS A 65 -17.49 -15.05 -14.17
C HIS A 65 -18.92 -14.51 -13.95
N ASP A 66 -19.57 -14.84 -12.83
CA ASP A 66 -20.91 -14.36 -12.54
C ASP A 66 -20.93 -12.83 -12.32
N MET A 67 -19.88 -12.28 -11.73
CA MET A 67 -19.71 -10.83 -11.61
C MET A 67 -19.56 -10.17 -13.00
N GLU A 68 -18.77 -10.75 -13.91
CA GLU A 68 -18.62 -10.29 -15.30
C GLU A 68 -19.96 -10.29 -16.05
N ASN A 69 -20.79 -11.33 -15.86
CA ASN A 69 -22.13 -11.42 -16.46
C ASN A 69 -23.04 -10.25 -16.05
N VAL A 70 -22.99 -9.85 -14.77
CA VAL A 70 -23.74 -8.66 -14.30
C VAL A 70 -23.27 -7.41 -15.04
N PHE A 71 -21.95 -7.20 -15.16
CA PHE A 71 -21.42 -6.02 -15.85
C PHE A 71 -21.68 -6.03 -17.35
N GLN A 72 -21.76 -7.21 -17.98
CA GLN A 72 -22.16 -7.31 -19.37
C GLN A 72 -23.60 -6.81 -19.59
N GLU A 73 -24.52 -7.13 -18.67
CA GLU A 73 -25.89 -6.63 -18.72
C GLU A 73 -26.00 -5.13 -18.41
N VAL A 74 -25.14 -4.61 -17.50
CA VAL A 74 -25.02 -3.17 -17.23
C VAL A 74 -24.49 -2.43 -18.47
N ARG A 75 -23.42 -2.95 -19.09
CA ARG A 75 -22.82 -2.36 -20.30
C ARG A 75 -23.78 -2.30 -21.47
N SER A 76 -24.73 -3.27 -21.59
CA SER A 76 -25.78 -3.29 -22.60
C SER A 76 -27.01 -2.44 -22.23
N ASP A 77 -26.92 -1.58 -21.20
CA ASP A 77 -28.01 -0.71 -20.71
C ASP A 77 -29.28 -1.47 -20.29
N LYS A 78 -29.23 -2.78 -20.04
CA LYS A 78 -30.35 -3.59 -19.57
C LYS A 78 -30.57 -3.50 -18.08
N ILE A 79 -29.50 -3.32 -17.32
CA ILE A 79 -29.50 -3.16 -15.85
C ILE A 79 -28.99 -1.77 -15.52
N LYS A 80 -29.70 -1.06 -14.65
CA LYS A 80 -29.21 0.20 -14.08
C LYS A 80 -28.48 -0.06 -12.77
N VAL A 81 -27.37 0.62 -12.59
CA VAL A 81 -26.61 0.58 -11.34
C VAL A 81 -27.41 1.23 -10.23
N ASP A 82 -27.66 0.49 -9.16
CA ASP A 82 -28.29 0.97 -7.95
C ASP A 82 -27.43 0.63 -6.72
N SER A 83 -27.78 1.17 -5.57
CA SER A 83 -27.03 0.95 -4.32
C SER A 83 -27.00 -0.51 -3.90
N SER A 84 -28.03 -1.31 -4.23
CA SER A 84 -28.09 -2.74 -3.89
C SER A 84 -27.11 -3.56 -4.71
N MET A 85 -26.93 -3.20 -5.98
CA MET A 85 -25.92 -3.78 -6.86
C MET A 85 -24.52 -3.46 -6.37
N ILE A 86 -24.26 -2.21 -6.01
CA ILE A 86 -22.93 -1.80 -5.47
C ILE A 86 -22.58 -2.59 -4.21
N ASP A 87 -23.53 -2.79 -3.30
CA ASP A 87 -23.32 -3.60 -2.10
C ASP A 87 -23.02 -5.07 -2.40
N LEU A 88 -23.70 -5.62 -3.40
CA LEU A 88 -23.46 -6.99 -3.84
C LEU A 88 -22.07 -7.14 -4.46
N LEU A 89 -21.63 -6.16 -5.27
CA LEU A 89 -20.31 -6.16 -5.88
C LEU A 89 -19.19 -6.06 -4.83
N PHE A 90 -19.37 -5.29 -3.75
CA PHE A 90 -18.41 -5.28 -2.67
C PHE A 90 -18.33 -6.61 -1.93
N LYS A 91 -19.46 -7.31 -1.72
CA LYS A 91 -19.44 -8.68 -1.19
C LYS A 91 -18.68 -9.65 -2.10
N CYS A 92 -18.80 -9.49 -3.42
CA CYS A 92 -18.02 -10.28 -4.37
C CYS A 92 -16.52 -10.00 -4.22
N LEU A 93 -16.12 -8.72 -4.11
CA LEU A 93 -14.74 -8.34 -3.87
C LEU A 93 -14.18 -8.93 -2.57
N ASP A 94 -14.95 -8.90 -1.47
CA ASP A 94 -14.54 -9.51 -0.21
C ASP A 94 -14.28 -11.01 -0.33
N ALA A 95 -15.13 -11.70 -1.09
CA ALA A 95 -14.96 -13.13 -1.34
C ALA A 95 -13.74 -13.41 -2.22
N ILE A 96 -13.50 -12.59 -3.26
CA ILE A 96 -12.32 -12.70 -4.13
C ILE A 96 -11.05 -12.42 -3.34
N ASP A 97 -11.02 -11.37 -2.53
CA ASP A 97 -9.89 -11.02 -1.66
C ASP A 97 -9.57 -12.15 -0.68
N SER A 98 -10.61 -12.75 -0.07
CA SER A 98 -10.46 -13.94 0.79
C SER A 98 -9.85 -15.13 0.06
N TYR A 99 -10.23 -15.37 -1.20
CA TYR A 99 -9.61 -16.42 -2.02
C TYR A 99 -8.12 -16.13 -2.25
N VAL A 100 -7.76 -14.89 -2.63
CA VAL A 100 -6.35 -14.51 -2.85
C VAL A 100 -5.53 -14.62 -1.57
N GLU A 101 -6.08 -14.24 -0.40
CA GLU A 101 -5.40 -14.37 0.89
C GLU A 101 -5.19 -15.84 1.30
N ASN A 102 -6.17 -16.72 1.03
CA ASN A 102 -6.02 -18.15 1.21
C ASN A 102 -4.93 -18.72 0.27
N ILE A 103 -4.94 -18.33 -1.01
CA ILE A 103 -3.94 -18.75 -1.99
C ILE A 103 -2.53 -18.31 -1.55
N LYS A 104 -2.38 -17.09 -1.06
CA LYS A 104 -1.12 -16.56 -0.54
C LYS A 104 -0.59 -17.35 0.66
N SER A 105 -1.48 -17.80 1.56
CA SER A 105 -1.09 -18.49 2.79
C SER A 105 -0.95 -20.00 2.64
N THR A 106 -1.76 -20.63 1.78
CA THR A 106 -1.87 -22.09 1.67
C THR A 106 -1.65 -22.64 0.26
N SER A 107 -1.48 -21.78 -0.74
CA SER A 107 -1.45 -22.14 -2.18
C SER A 107 -2.75 -22.81 -2.66
N ASP A 108 -3.87 -22.60 -1.96
CA ASP A 108 -5.20 -23.12 -2.27
C ASP A 108 -6.24 -22.03 -2.03
N GLU A 109 -7.29 -21.95 -2.88
CA GLU A 109 -8.37 -20.96 -2.75
C GLU A 109 -9.30 -21.17 -1.53
N GLY A 110 -9.15 -22.27 -0.79
CA GLY A 110 -9.99 -22.61 0.36
C GLY A 110 -11.23 -23.42 -0.02
N THR A 111 -12.17 -23.55 0.91
CA THR A 111 -13.35 -24.44 0.79
C THR A 111 -14.68 -23.72 0.65
N ASP A 112 -14.71 -22.40 0.70
CA ASP A 112 -15.94 -21.60 0.63
C ASP A 112 -16.33 -21.38 -0.83
N ASP A 113 -17.47 -21.93 -1.26
CA ASP A 113 -17.95 -21.81 -2.64
C ASP A 113 -18.75 -20.51 -2.87
N ASN A 114 -19.00 -19.70 -1.84
CA ASN A 114 -19.75 -18.42 -1.91
C ASN A 114 -21.08 -18.51 -2.66
N GLU A 115 -21.79 -19.66 -2.57
CA GLU A 115 -23.05 -19.93 -3.28
C GLU A 115 -24.13 -18.89 -3.01
N VAL A 116 -24.11 -18.29 -1.82
CA VAL A 116 -25.10 -17.24 -1.44
C VAL A 116 -24.88 -15.99 -2.32
N ILE A 117 -23.65 -15.56 -2.51
CA ILE A 117 -23.28 -14.39 -3.30
C ILE A 117 -23.58 -14.67 -4.79
N ILE A 118 -23.18 -15.83 -5.29
CA ILE A 118 -23.45 -16.29 -6.66
C ILE A 118 -24.95 -16.29 -6.94
N LYS A 119 -25.75 -16.78 -5.99
CA LYS A 119 -27.19 -16.76 -6.12
C LYS A 119 -27.78 -15.35 -6.10
N GLU A 120 -27.27 -14.45 -5.23
CA GLU A 120 -27.69 -13.05 -5.23
C GLU A 120 -27.40 -12.36 -6.57
N LEU A 121 -26.22 -12.63 -7.19
CA LEU A 121 -25.85 -12.13 -8.52
C LEU A 121 -26.83 -12.63 -9.61
N ASN A 122 -27.10 -13.92 -9.64
CA ASN A 122 -28.00 -14.54 -10.60
C ASN A 122 -29.45 -14.09 -10.42
N ASP A 123 -29.93 -13.93 -9.18
CA ASP A 123 -31.25 -13.38 -8.87
C ASP A 123 -31.36 -11.91 -9.32
N PHE A 124 -30.27 -11.15 -9.27
CA PHE A 124 -30.20 -9.77 -9.72
C PHE A 124 -30.38 -9.69 -11.26
N ILE A 125 -29.68 -10.54 -12.02
CA ILE A 125 -29.83 -10.67 -13.48
C ILE A 125 -31.23 -11.13 -13.84
N ALA A 126 -31.79 -12.13 -13.14
CA ALA A 126 -33.10 -12.65 -13.39
C ALA A 126 -34.23 -11.61 -13.19
N LYS A 127 -34.13 -10.79 -12.16
CA LYS A 127 -35.07 -9.67 -11.91
C LYS A 127 -35.02 -8.62 -13.01
N ALA A 128 -33.83 -8.30 -13.51
CA ALA A 128 -33.65 -7.34 -14.58
C ALA A 128 -34.24 -7.84 -15.92
N ASN A 129 -34.15 -9.14 -16.18
CA ASN A 129 -34.67 -9.77 -17.36
C ASN A 129 -36.21 -10.10 -17.30
N GLY A 130 -36.91 -9.64 -16.22
CA GLY A 130 -38.37 -9.78 -16.09
C GLY A 130 -38.86 -11.21 -15.82
N GLN A 131 -38.01 -12.12 -15.43
CA GLN A 131 -38.37 -13.48 -15.03
C GLN A 131 -38.70 -13.53 -13.53
N THR A 132 -39.96 -13.79 -13.20
CA THR A 132 -40.41 -14.11 -11.86
C THR A 132 -39.76 -15.42 -11.40
N VAL A 133 -39.02 -15.36 -10.30
CA VAL A 133 -38.33 -16.50 -9.65
C VAL A 133 -39.36 -17.57 -9.27
N SER A 134 -39.50 -18.63 -10.05
CA SER A 134 -40.19 -19.86 -9.66
C SER A 134 -39.15 -20.88 -9.21
N LYS A 135 -39.36 -21.37 -8.00
CA LYS A 135 -38.57 -22.42 -7.34
C LYS A 135 -38.54 -23.70 -8.16
N GLN A 136 -37.39 -24.32 -8.18
CA GLN A 136 -37.03 -25.72 -8.50
C GLN A 136 -36.70 -26.04 -9.98
N ALA A 137 -35.44 -26.43 -10.21
CA ALA A 137 -35.09 -27.80 -10.59
C ALA A 137 -33.58 -27.95 -10.79
N GLU A 138 -33.04 -29.03 -10.25
CA GLU A 138 -31.69 -29.52 -10.45
C GLU A 138 -31.39 -29.75 -11.95
N PRO A 139 -30.17 -29.49 -12.42
CA PRO A 139 -29.78 -29.89 -13.78
C PRO A 139 -29.29 -31.33 -13.78
N GLN A 140 -30.04 -32.18 -14.46
CA GLN A 140 -29.54 -33.48 -14.90
C GLN A 140 -28.54 -33.31 -16.05
N GLU A 141 -27.38 -33.87 -15.85
CA GLU A 141 -26.44 -34.22 -16.92
C GLU A 141 -27.13 -34.98 -18.04
N LYS A 142 -27.00 -34.48 -19.26
CA LYS A 142 -27.15 -35.27 -20.47
C LYS A 142 -25.93 -35.13 -21.35
N ALA A 143 -25.12 -36.16 -21.29
CA ALA A 143 -24.15 -36.49 -22.31
C ALA A 143 -24.84 -36.62 -23.69
N ALA A 144 -24.30 -35.98 -24.70
CA ALA A 144 -24.55 -36.29 -26.08
C ALA A 144 -23.21 -36.49 -26.78
N GLU A 145 -22.92 -37.77 -27.00
CA GLU A 145 -21.90 -38.24 -27.94
C GLU A 145 -22.34 -37.85 -29.36
N ALA A 146 -21.43 -37.28 -30.14
CA ALA A 146 -21.53 -37.27 -31.60
C ALA A 146 -20.14 -37.38 -32.22
N GLU A 147 -19.90 -38.56 -32.65
CA GLU A 147 -19.13 -39.13 -33.77
C GLU A 147 -18.06 -38.25 -34.47
N THR A 148 -16.86 -38.75 -34.34
CA THR A 148 -15.68 -38.55 -35.21
C THR A 148 -15.99 -38.82 -36.68
N LYS A 149 -15.59 -37.94 -37.56
CA LYS A 149 -15.19 -38.24 -38.94
C LYS A 149 -13.88 -37.57 -39.29
N ASP A 150 -12.95 -38.46 -39.52
CA ASP A 150 -11.65 -38.24 -40.15
C ASP A 150 -11.78 -37.51 -41.49
N SER A 151 -10.96 -36.53 -41.75
CA SER A 151 -10.37 -36.32 -43.07
C SER A 151 -9.11 -35.43 -42.95
N SER A 152 -8.03 -36.07 -43.36
CA SER A 152 -6.68 -35.56 -43.52
C SER A 152 -6.54 -34.51 -44.63
N ASP A 153 -5.49 -33.68 -44.45
CA ASP A 153 -4.79 -32.88 -45.44
C ASP A 153 -5.49 -31.68 -46.07
N ALA A 154 -5.06 -30.50 -45.65
CA ALA A 154 -4.57 -29.46 -46.56
C ALA A 154 -3.96 -28.29 -45.77
N SER A 155 -2.65 -28.09 -45.88
CA SER A 155 -1.96 -26.85 -45.57
C SER A 155 -2.41 -25.77 -46.55
N ASP A 156 -3.26 -24.87 -46.06
CA ASP A 156 -3.37 -23.53 -46.63
C ASP A 156 -3.83 -22.56 -45.55
N SER A 157 -3.18 -21.39 -45.49
CA SER A 157 -3.15 -20.45 -44.37
C SER A 157 -4.54 -20.21 -43.71
N ALA A 158 -4.64 -20.57 -42.45
CA ALA A 158 -5.84 -20.41 -41.61
C ALA A 158 -6.29 -18.95 -41.42
N LEU A 159 -5.55 -17.98 -41.94
CA LEU A 159 -5.82 -16.54 -41.84
C LEU A 159 -6.76 -15.98 -42.90
N ASP A 160 -6.99 -16.71 -44.00
CA ASP A 160 -7.77 -16.17 -45.14
C ASP A 160 -9.29 -16.51 -45.09
N THR A 161 -9.78 -17.26 -44.09
CA THR A 161 -11.18 -17.74 -43.98
C THR A 161 -11.88 -17.39 -42.66
N ILE A 162 -11.46 -16.32 -41.99
CA ILE A 162 -12.11 -15.92 -40.72
C ILE A 162 -13.36 -15.11 -41.03
N GLU A 163 -14.55 -15.67 -40.80
CA GLU A 163 -15.82 -14.93 -40.83
C GLU A 163 -15.85 -13.93 -39.66
N LEU A 164 -15.91 -12.64 -40.00
CA LEU A 164 -16.00 -11.55 -39.03
C LEU A 164 -17.45 -11.19 -38.75
N THR A 165 -17.81 -11.03 -37.49
CA THR A 165 -19.12 -10.50 -37.10
C THR A 165 -19.22 -9.00 -37.40
N ASP A 166 -20.44 -8.47 -37.52
CA ASP A 166 -20.66 -7.04 -37.83
C ASP A 166 -20.09 -6.10 -36.77
N ASN A 167 -19.96 -6.55 -35.51
CA ASN A 167 -19.33 -5.79 -34.43
C ASN A 167 -17.80 -5.79 -34.56
N GLU A 168 -17.20 -6.92 -34.90
CA GLU A 168 -15.76 -7.02 -35.13
C GLU A 168 -15.31 -6.18 -36.34
N LYS A 169 -16.13 -6.12 -37.39
CA LYS A 169 -15.89 -5.24 -38.56
C LYS A 169 -15.85 -3.77 -38.15
N LYS A 170 -16.77 -3.33 -37.30
CA LYS A 170 -16.78 -1.95 -36.78
C LYS A 170 -15.54 -1.61 -35.97
N LEU A 171 -15.09 -2.51 -35.08
CA LEU A 171 -13.88 -2.32 -34.29
C LEU A 171 -12.61 -2.19 -35.16
N ILE A 172 -12.55 -2.99 -36.23
CA ILE A 172 -11.49 -2.94 -37.23
C ILE A 172 -11.48 -1.61 -37.97
N ASP A 173 -12.68 -1.15 -38.43
CA ASP A 173 -12.83 0.11 -39.13
C ASP A 173 -12.50 1.32 -38.27
N GLU A 174 -12.84 1.28 -36.99
CA GLU A 174 -12.45 2.31 -36.00
C GLU A 174 -10.95 2.35 -35.82
N ALA A 175 -10.26 1.21 -35.67
CA ALA A 175 -8.81 1.12 -35.54
C ALA A 175 -8.08 1.63 -36.79
N ILE A 176 -8.55 1.29 -37.99
CA ILE A 176 -8.01 1.79 -39.26
C ILE A 176 -8.23 3.31 -39.36
N SER A 177 -9.41 3.81 -38.99
CA SER A 177 -9.72 5.24 -38.96
C SER A 177 -8.84 6.03 -37.99
N ALA A 178 -8.38 5.38 -36.90
CA ALA A 178 -7.41 5.93 -35.94
C ALA A 178 -5.96 5.91 -36.48
N GLY A 179 -5.70 5.35 -37.66
CA GLY A 179 -4.37 5.29 -38.29
C GLY A 179 -3.51 4.13 -37.79
N LEU A 180 -4.09 3.13 -37.13
CA LEU A 180 -3.40 1.91 -36.71
C LEU A 180 -3.37 0.89 -37.85
N LYS A 181 -2.34 0.05 -37.88
CA LYS A 181 -2.23 -1.09 -38.79
C LYS A 181 -2.79 -2.34 -38.14
N ILE A 182 -3.45 -3.16 -38.94
CA ILE A 182 -4.02 -4.43 -38.48
C ILE A 182 -3.11 -5.58 -38.92
N TYR A 183 -2.71 -6.40 -37.94
CA TYR A 183 -1.92 -7.60 -38.16
C TYR A 183 -2.73 -8.83 -37.75
N GLY A 184 -2.81 -9.81 -38.64
CA GLY A 184 -3.33 -11.14 -38.30
C GLY A 184 -2.15 -12.00 -37.85
N MET A 185 -2.27 -12.62 -36.67
CA MET A 185 -1.23 -13.47 -36.11
C MET A 185 -1.80 -14.85 -35.80
N THR A 186 -1.03 -15.90 -36.10
CA THR A 186 -1.28 -17.28 -35.72
C THR A 186 -0.10 -17.79 -34.92
N VAL A 187 -0.36 -18.27 -33.72
CA VAL A 187 0.65 -18.77 -32.78
C VAL A 187 0.44 -20.27 -32.59
N THR A 188 1.52 -21.04 -32.69
CA THR A 188 1.52 -22.48 -32.46
C THR A 188 2.29 -22.76 -31.16
N VAL A 189 1.64 -23.43 -30.23
CA VAL A 189 2.21 -23.85 -28.93
C VAL A 189 2.92 -25.20 -29.12
N ALA A 190 3.99 -25.44 -28.39
CA ALA A 190 4.74 -26.69 -28.45
C ALA A 190 3.87 -27.90 -28.08
N SER A 191 4.08 -29.00 -28.77
CA SER A 191 3.25 -30.23 -28.61
C SER A 191 3.33 -30.89 -27.23
N ASP A 192 4.37 -30.59 -26.45
CA ASP A 192 4.60 -31.07 -25.09
C ASP A 192 4.16 -30.09 -23.99
N CYS A 193 3.51 -28.99 -24.37
CA CYS A 193 2.98 -28.00 -23.43
C CYS A 193 1.78 -28.56 -22.67
N LEU A 194 1.86 -28.54 -21.33
CA LEU A 194 0.81 -29.03 -20.43
C LEU A 194 -0.28 -27.97 -20.12
N LEU A 195 0.03 -26.68 -20.29
CA LEU A 195 -0.84 -25.57 -19.95
C LEU A 195 -0.99 -24.64 -21.16
N LYS A 196 -1.74 -25.07 -22.16
CA LYS A 196 -1.90 -24.35 -23.44
C LYS A 196 -2.58 -22.99 -23.27
N ALA A 197 -3.61 -22.92 -22.42
CA ALA A 197 -4.32 -21.66 -22.11
C ALA A 197 -3.39 -20.63 -21.46
N ALA A 198 -2.53 -21.06 -20.53
CA ALA A 198 -1.56 -20.18 -19.88
C ALA A 198 -0.56 -19.59 -20.89
N ARG A 199 -0.11 -20.39 -21.88
CA ARG A 199 0.80 -19.87 -22.93
C ARG A 199 0.11 -18.91 -23.86
N ALA A 200 -1.14 -19.19 -24.26
CA ALA A 200 -1.93 -18.27 -25.06
C ALA A 200 -2.12 -16.94 -24.34
N PHE A 201 -2.45 -16.97 -23.04
CA PHE A 201 -2.59 -15.77 -22.21
C PHE A 201 -1.30 -14.94 -22.15
N LEU A 202 -0.14 -15.57 -21.93
CA LEU A 202 1.15 -14.86 -21.91
C LEU A 202 1.48 -14.23 -23.26
N VAL A 203 1.11 -14.88 -24.38
CA VAL A 203 1.25 -14.30 -25.72
C VAL A 203 0.37 -13.08 -25.88
N PHE A 204 -0.91 -13.17 -25.48
CA PHE A 204 -1.82 -12.04 -25.55
C PHE A 204 -1.30 -10.85 -24.74
N LYS A 205 -0.87 -11.08 -23.52
CA LYS A 205 -0.28 -10.04 -22.67
C LYS A 205 0.94 -9.38 -23.31
N ALA A 206 1.88 -10.16 -23.84
CA ALA A 206 3.06 -9.64 -24.49
C ALA A 206 2.74 -8.81 -25.75
N VAL A 207 1.68 -9.16 -26.46
CA VAL A 207 1.22 -8.45 -27.66
C VAL A 207 0.40 -7.21 -27.30
N GLU A 208 -0.41 -7.26 -26.24
CA GLU A 208 -1.22 -6.12 -25.75
C GLU A 208 -0.36 -4.94 -25.25
N GLU A 209 0.86 -5.20 -24.80
CA GLU A 209 1.83 -4.13 -24.48
C GLU A 209 2.21 -3.28 -25.72
N LEU A 210 2.09 -3.83 -26.94
CA LEU A 210 2.47 -3.22 -28.20
C LEU A 210 1.29 -2.84 -29.10
N GLY A 211 0.08 -3.33 -28.82
CA GLY A 211 -1.10 -3.08 -29.62
C GLY A 211 -2.37 -3.54 -28.92
N GLN A 212 -3.53 -3.34 -29.55
CA GLN A 212 -4.82 -3.77 -29.05
C GLN A 212 -5.31 -4.98 -29.83
N ILE A 213 -5.60 -6.10 -29.15
CA ILE A 213 -6.20 -7.28 -29.78
C ILE A 213 -7.68 -7.01 -30.04
N LEU A 214 -8.13 -7.22 -31.27
CA LEU A 214 -9.49 -6.93 -31.71
C LEU A 214 -10.37 -8.19 -31.78
N VAL A 215 -9.79 -9.32 -32.21
CA VAL A 215 -10.51 -10.55 -32.49
C VAL A 215 -9.67 -11.75 -32.10
N TYR A 216 -10.28 -12.76 -31.48
CA TYR A 216 -9.67 -14.05 -31.11
C TYR A 216 -10.29 -15.20 -31.87
N ARG A 217 -9.51 -16.21 -32.31
CA ARG A 217 -9.97 -17.45 -32.92
C ARG A 217 -9.11 -18.65 -32.45
N PRO A 218 -9.70 -19.66 -31.77
CA PRO A 218 -11.08 -19.69 -31.28
C PRO A 218 -11.45 -18.50 -30.40
N SER A 219 -12.69 -18.42 -29.91
CA SER A 219 -13.10 -17.35 -28.99
C SER A 219 -12.19 -17.32 -27.75
N SER A 220 -12.06 -16.17 -27.08
CA SER A 220 -11.25 -16.10 -25.88
C SER A 220 -11.66 -17.14 -24.84
N GLN A 221 -12.94 -17.45 -24.74
CA GLN A 221 -13.49 -18.45 -23.85
C GLN A 221 -13.10 -19.89 -24.23
N ASP A 222 -13.08 -20.21 -25.54
CA ASP A 222 -12.63 -21.53 -26.00
C ASP A 222 -11.12 -21.70 -25.82
N ILE A 223 -10.33 -20.62 -25.89
CA ILE A 223 -8.90 -20.64 -25.60
C ILE A 223 -8.66 -20.85 -24.10
N GLU A 224 -9.41 -20.18 -23.22
CA GLU A 224 -9.37 -20.35 -21.77
C GLU A 224 -9.79 -21.77 -21.35
N ASP A 225 -10.80 -22.35 -22.02
CA ASP A 225 -11.27 -23.72 -21.79
C ASP A 225 -10.37 -24.78 -22.42
N GLU A 226 -9.23 -24.41 -23.01
CA GLU A 226 -8.31 -25.27 -23.78
C GLU A 226 -8.97 -26.03 -24.93
N LYS A 227 -10.07 -25.49 -25.50
CA LYS A 227 -10.79 -26.06 -26.63
C LYS A 227 -10.14 -25.71 -27.97
N PHE A 228 -8.82 -25.75 -28.04
CA PHE A 228 -8.02 -25.61 -29.25
C PHE A 228 -6.93 -26.65 -29.28
N ASP A 229 -6.47 -27.03 -30.48
CA ASP A 229 -5.44 -28.07 -30.61
C ASP A 229 -4.08 -27.55 -30.18
N LEU A 230 -3.30 -26.98 -31.08
CA LEU A 230 -1.96 -26.45 -30.81
C LEU A 230 -1.80 -25.02 -31.33
N SER A 231 -2.78 -24.48 -32.05
CA SER A 231 -2.69 -23.17 -32.67
C SER A 231 -3.91 -22.33 -32.37
N PHE A 232 -3.69 -21.05 -32.19
CA PHE A 232 -4.70 -20.02 -32.05
C PHE A 232 -4.33 -18.78 -32.88
N SER A 233 -5.32 -18.03 -33.33
CA SER A 233 -5.14 -16.86 -34.18
C SER A 233 -5.84 -15.65 -33.59
N PHE A 234 -5.32 -14.46 -33.85
CA PHE A 234 -5.93 -13.21 -33.40
C PHE A 234 -5.58 -12.06 -34.34
N TYR A 235 -6.40 -11.00 -34.33
CA TYR A 235 -6.11 -9.74 -35.00
C TYR A 235 -5.71 -8.68 -33.99
N VAL A 236 -4.60 -7.99 -34.25
CA VAL A 236 -4.09 -6.93 -33.40
C VAL A 236 -3.94 -5.63 -34.18
N ALA A 237 -4.43 -4.53 -33.61
CA ALA A 237 -4.21 -3.18 -34.10
C ALA A 237 -3.01 -2.57 -33.40
N SER A 238 -1.97 -2.19 -34.15
CA SER A 238 -0.77 -1.61 -33.57
C SER A 238 -0.19 -0.49 -34.45
N GLY A 239 0.45 0.47 -33.79
CA GLY A 239 1.29 1.48 -34.46
C GLY A 239 2.72 1.01 -34.68
N GLU A 240 3.10 -0.13 -34.10
CA GLU A 240 4.43 -0.74 -34.23
C GLU A 240 4.47 -1.72 -35.40
N GLY A 241 5.68 -2.07 -35.86
CA GLY A 241 5.85 -3.01 -36.97
C GLY A 241 5.62 -4.46 -36.56
N PHE A 242 5.24 -5.32 -37.51
CA PHE A 242 5.01 -6.76 -37.29
C PHE A 242 6.19 -7.47 -36.59
N ASP A 243 7.43 -7.13 -36.94
CA ASP A 243 8.65 -7.73 -36.36
C ASP A 243 8.71 -7.62 -34.83
N LYS A 244 8.15 -6.54 -34.25
CA LYS A 244 8.11 -6.36 -32.80
C LYS A 244 7.04 -7.23 -32.14
N LEU A 245 5.88 -7.34 -32.77
CA LEU A 245 4.78 -8.19 -32.29
C LEU A 245 5.16 -9.68 -32.36
N GLU A 246 5.79 -10.09 -33.47
CA GLU A 246 6.33 -11.44 -33.63
C GLU A 246 7.38 -11.76 -32.59
N HIS A 247 8.32 -10.83 -32.34
CA HIS A 247 9.34 -11.00 -31.32
C HIS A 247 8.77 -11.08 -29.91
N ALA A 248 7.76 -10.28 -29.59
CA ALA A 248 7.09 -10.32 -28.30
C ALA A 248 6.38 -11.66 -28.07
N ALA A 249 5.64 -12.15 -29.06
CA ALA A 249 4.97 -13.44 -28.98
C ALA A 249 5.94 -14.62 -28.93
N SER A 250 7.04 -14.57 -29.70
CA SER A 250 8.06 -15.63 -29.77
C SER A 250 8.96 -15.71 -28.51
N ASN A 251 9.02 -14.64 -27.70
CA ASN A 251 9.76 -14.66 -26.43
C ASN A 251 9.05 -15.45 -25.33
N VAL A 252 7.80 -15.79 -25.51
CA VAL A 252 7.06 -16.61 -24.55
C VAL A 252 7.56 -18.06 -24.68
N SER A 253 7.91 -18.69 -23.57
CA SER A 253 8.40 -20.06 -23.52
C SER A 253 7.34 -21.05 -24.02
N GLU A 254 7.76 -22.17 -24.65
CA GLU A 254 6.89 -23.21 -25.19
C GLU A 254 6.00 -22.74 -26.38
N ILE A 255 6.37 -21.65 -27.05
CA ILE A 255 5.84 -21.29 -28.35
C ILE A 255 6.78 -21.85 -29.42
N ASP A 256 6.22 -22.64 -30.34
CA ASP A 256 6.97 -23.32 -31.40
C ASP A 256 7.09 -22.41 -32.63
N LYS A 257 6.02 -21.70 -32.96
CA LYS A 257 5.97 -20.89 -34.18
C LYS A 257 5.00 -19.71 -34.03
N VAL A 258 5.40 -18.55 -34.57
CA VAL A 258 4.55 -17.38 -34.74
C VAL A 258 4.52 -17.01 -36.22
N GLU A 259 3.37 -16.91 -36.82
CA GLU A 259 3.15 -16.50 -38.21
C GLU A 259 2.16 -15.34 -38.25
N GLY A 260 2.34 -14.43 -39.18
CA GLY A 260 1.36 -13.37 -39.35
C GLY A 260 1.63 -12.50 -40.57
N LYS A 261 0.66 -11.68 -40.90
CA LYS A 261 0.77 -10.74 -42.02
C LYS A 261 0.00 -9.44 -41.71
N GLU A 262 0.42 -8.34 -42.34
CA GLU A 262 -0.33 -7.09 -42.35
C GLU A 262 -1.57 -7.26 -43.26
N ILE A 263 -2.76 -6.92 -42.76
CA ILE A 263 -4.01 -7.02 -43.47
C ILE A 263 -4.40 -5.64 -43.99
N THR A 264 -4.28 -5.46 -45.30
CA THR A 264 -4.54 -4.18 -45.98
C THR A 264 -5.91 -4.10 -46.67
N GLU A 265 -6.56 -5.23 -46.92
CA GLU A 265 -7.85 -5.30 -47.61
C GLU A 265 -8.76 -6.38 -46.98
N PHE A 266 -9.88 -5.97 -46.42
CA PHE A 266 -10.97 -6.90 -46.05
C PHE A 266 -11.92 -7.05 -47.23
N HIS A 267 -11.99 -8.23 -47.83
CA HIS A 267 -12.98 -8.52 -48.88
C HIS A 267 -14.36 -8.63 -48.23
N LEU A 268 -15.17 -7.60 -48.43
CA LEU A 268 -16.58 -7.64 -48.15
C LEU A 268 -17.22 -8.48 -49.28
N GLU A 269 -17.45 -9.76 -49.06
CA GLU A 269 -18.37 -10.54 -49.91
C GLU A 269 -19.80 -10.07 -49.65
N GLY A 270 -20.33 -9.24 -50.57
CA GLY A 270 -21.71 -8.78 -50.50
C GLY A 270 -22.03 -7.57 -51.33
N GLU A 271 -21.43 -7.41 -52.55
CA GLU A 271 -21.98 -6.59 -53.63
C GLU A 271 -21.21 -6.86 -54.93
N ALA A 272 -21.48 -7.99 -55.55
CA ALA A 272 -21.11 -8.27 -56.93
C ALA A 272 -22.39 -8.60 -57.69
N GLU A 273 -22.99 -7.57 -58.26
CA GLU A 273 -23.70 -7.60 -59.55
C GLU A 273 -24.30 -6.22 -59.83
N GLN A 274 -23.58 -5.43 -60.55
CA GLN A 274 -24.03 -4.42 -61.52
C GLN A 274 -23.02 -3.27 -61.58
N THR A 275 -22.06 -3.43 -62.44
CA THR A 275 -21.73 -2.47 -63.54
C THR A 275 -20.39 -2.84 -64.17
N ALA A 276 -20.46 -3.78 -65.10
CA ALA A 276 -19.47 -3.83 -66.17
C ALA A 276 -20.04 -2.98 -67.30
N GLN A 277 -19.39 -1.86 -67.56
CA GLN A 277 -19.22 -1.22 -68.85
C GLN A 277 -18.90 0.27 -68.77
N ALA A 278 -17.83 0.59 -69.43
CA ALA A 278 -17.34 1.91 -69.80
C ALA A 278 -16.18 2.40 -68.90
N SER A 279 -15.02 2.66 -69.35
CA SER A 279 -14.35 2.63 -70.69
C SER A 279 -12.87 2.89 -70.45
N GLU A 280 -12.11 2.19 -71.29
CA GLU A 280 -10.71 2.54 -71.59
C GLU A 280 -10.55 3.99 -72.08
N GLU A 281 -9.33 4.47 -72.00
CA GLU A 281 -8.72 5.73 -72.48
C GLU A 281 -8.54 6.75 -71.36
N THR A 282 -7.32 7.02 -70.93
CA THR A 282 -6.25 7.64 -71.68
C THR A 282 -4.90 7.48 -70.94
N LYS A 283 -3.97 6.92 -71.67
CA LYS A 283 -2.54 6.98 -71.37
C LYS A 283 -1.97 8.31 -71.83
N LYS A 284 -0.96 8.78 -71.14
CA LYS A 284 0.27 9.46 -71.59
C LYS A 284 0.51 10.91 -71.16
N ALA A 285 1.75 11.00 -70.81
CA ALA A 285 2.70 12.13 -70.93
C ALA A 285 2.69 13.08 -69.73
N ASP A 286 3.77 13.53 -69.15
CA ASP A 286 5.24 13.45 -69.46
C ASP A 286 5.98 13.79 -68.15
N LYS A 287 6.99 13.13 -67.84
CA LYS A 287 8.45 13.34 -67.72
C LYS A 287 8.98 14.77 -67.61
N GLU A 288 9.96 14.85 -66.72
CA GLU A 288 11.11 15.78 -66.69
C GLU A 288 10.90 17.03 -65.82
N GLU A 289 11.79 17.52 -64.97
CA GLU A 289 13.24 17.37 -64.81
C GLU A 289 13.68 17.95 -63.47
N LYS A 290 14.68 17.29 -62.88
CA LYS A 290 15.95 17.74 -62.27
C LYS A 290 16.04 18.81 -61.21
N GLU A 291 16.71 18.37 -60.15
CA GLU A 291 17.99 18.88 -59.59
C GLU A 291 18.01 20.35 -59.10
N GLU A 292 18.53 20.72 -58.01
CA GLU A 292 19.80 20.52 -57.30
C GLU A 292 19.92 21.48 -56.12
N LYS A 293 20.61 21.02 -55.09
CA LYS A 293 21.49 21.77 -54.17
C LYS A 293 20.99 22.60 -53.00
N THR A 294 21.36 22.07 -51.85
CA THR A 294 21.86 22.77 -50.63
C THR A 294 23.01 23.77 -50.96
N PRO A 295 23.46 24.71 -50.11
CA PRO A 295 23.62 24.62 -48.66
C PRO A 295 23.53 25.94 -47.83
N ALA A 296 23.45 25.76 -46.54
CA ALA A 296 24.17 26.43 -45.44
C ALA A 296 24.03 27.92 -45.11
N ALA A 297 23.81 28.10 -43.81
CA ALA A 297 24.54 28.94 -42.86
C ALA A 297 23.96 30.27 -42.37
N LYS A 298 23.79 30.24 -41.05
CA LYS A 298 24.20 31.28 -40.05
C LYS A 298 23.36 32.54 -39.80
N THR A 299 23.01 32.61 -38.56
CA THR A 299 23.29 33.59 -37.49
C THR A 299 22.28 34.72 -37.24
N GLU A 300 21.94 34.71 -35.97
CA GLU A 300 21.80 35.84 -35.00
C GLU A 300 20.57 36.74 -34.96
N SER A 301 20.00 36.65 -33.80
CA SER A 301 19.75 37.71 -32.80
C SER A 301 18.48 38.56 -32.90
N SER A 302 17.92 38.62 -31.76
CA SER A 302 17.27 39.72 -31.05
C SER A 302 15.76 39.68 -30.82
N LYS A 303 15.45 39.68 -29.49
CA LYS A 303 14.19 40.02 -28.80
C LYS A 303 13.86 41.53 -29.02
N PRO A 304 12.76 42.05 -28.47
CA PRO A 304 11.46 41.55 -28.04
C PRO A 304 10.25 42.45 -28.45
N LYS A 305 9.02 42.04 -28.18
CA LYS A 305 7.95 42.76 -27.46
C LYS A 305 6.52 42.24 -27.69
N THR A 306 5.94 41.88 -26.57
CA THR A 306 4.59 42.17 -26.02
C THR A 306 3.35 42.04 -26.90
N ALA A 307 2.46 41.22 -26.40
CA ALA A 307 1.10 41.48 -25.91
C ALA A 307 -0.03 40.69 -26.56
N ASN A 308 -0.69 39.98 -25.67
CA ASN A 308 -2.13 39.77 -25.48
C ASN A 308 -2.93 38.70 -26.21
N ASN A 309 -3.28 37.74 -25.42
CA ASN A 309 -4.62 37.24 -25.09
C ASN A 309 -5.42 36.45 -26.14
N SER A 310 -5.54 35.16 -25.93
CA SER A 310 -6.82 34.45 -25.91
C SER A 310 -6.62 32.98 -25.52
N GLN A 311 -7.26 32.61 -24.45
CA GLN A 311 -7.39 31.24 -23.94
C GLN A 311 -7.90 30.26 -24.99
N LYS A 312 -7.14 29.21 -25.23
CA LYS A 312 -7.66 27.88 -25.60
C LYS A 312 -6.89 26.85 -24.77
N GLN A 313 -7.62 26.26 -23.86
CA GLN A 313 -7.16 25.08 -23.11
C GLN A 313 -6.80 23.97 -24.10
N ALA A 314 -5.52 23.68 -24.20
CA ALA A 314 -5.01 22.47 -24.78
C ALA A 314 -4.78 21.50 -23.63
N VAL A 315 -5.54 20.44 -23.59
CA VAL A 315 -5.32 19.25 -22.75
C VAL A 315 -3.95 18.69 -23.18
N SER A 316 -2.96 18.86 -22.34
CA SER A 316 -1.66 18.26 -22.53
C SER A 316 -1.74 16.81 -22.06
N HIS A 317 -1.75 15.87 -22.98
CA HIS A 317 -1.42 14.49 -22.68
C HIS A 317 0.01 14.46 -22.10
N LYS A 318 0.14 14.25 -20.81
CA LYS A 318 1.40 13.83 -20.19
C LYS A 318 1.81 12.50 -20.84
N LYS A 319 2.89 12.51 -21.60
CA LYS A 319 3.61 11.29 -21.96
C LYS A 319 3.90 10.54 -20.65
N ALA A 320 3.35 9.35 -20.52
CA ALA A 320 3.75 8.42 -19.49
C ALA A 320 5.25 8.17 -19.65
N THR A 321 6.03 8.65 -18.71
CA THR A 321 7.42 8.23 -18.54
C THR A 321 7.33 6.80 -18.04
N THR A 322 7.72 5.84 -18.86
CA THR A 322 7.94 4.46 -18.44
C THR A 322 8.98 4.48 -17.32
N SER A 323 8.51 4.41 -16.09
CA SER A 323 9.35 4.20 -14.92
C SER A 323 9.94 2.80 -15.05
N ARG A 324 11.28 2.69 -15.16
CA ARG A 324 11.95 1.40 -15.04
C ARG A 324 11.87 0.97 -13.59
N THR A 325 10.86 0.18 -13.27
CA THR A 325 10.73 -0.47 -11.97
C THR A 325 11.54 -1.77 -11.98
N VAL A 326 12.27 -2.02 -10.90
CA VAL A 326 12.97 -3.28 -10.66
C VAL A 326 12.30 -3.94 -9.47
N ARG A 327 11.73 -5.12 -9.67
CA ARG A 327 11.20 -5.92 -8.55
C ARG A 327 12.37 -6.50 -7.76
N VAL A 328 12.42 -6.23 -6.48
CA VAL A 328 13.41 -6.75 -5.53
C VAL A 328 12.68 -7.57 -4.48
N ASP A 329 13.18 -8.76 -4.25
CA ASP A 329 12.72 -9.66 -3.21
C ASP A 329 12.92 -9.02 -1.82
N ILE A 330 11.87 -9.02 -1.00
CA ILE A 330 11.84 -8.38 0.32
C ILE A 330 12.84 -9.03 1.26
N GLU A 331 12.95 -10.37 1.24
CA GLU A 331 13.90 -11.10 2.08
C GLU A 331 15.35 -10.69 1.80
N LYS A 332 15.66 -10.34 0.54
CA LYS A 332 16.99 -9.82 0.15
C LYS A 332 17.25 -8.43 0.68
N LEU A 333 16.22 -7.57 0.72
CA LEU A 333 16.32 -6.23 1.33
C LEU A 333 16.51 -6.34 2.85
N ASP A 334 15.78 -7.22 3.53
CA ASP A 334 15.94 -7.47 4.95
C ASP A 334 17.32 -8.05 5.29
N MET A 335 17.83 -8.95 4.46
CA MET A 335 19.20 -9.48 4.58
C MET A 335 20.24 -8.34 4.43
N LEU A 336 20.05 -7.46 3.45
CA LEU A 336 20.93 -6.32 3.26
C LEU A 336 20.91 -5.36 4.45
N MET A 337 19.74 -5.10 5.02
CA MET A 337 19.58 -4.30 6.23
C MET A 337 20.31 -4.92 7.44
N ASN A 338 20.20 -6.23 7.59
CA ASN A 338 20.95 -6.93 8.64
C ASN A 338 22.47 -6.79 8.46
N GLN A 339 22.97 -6.92 7.22
CA GLN A 339 24.41 -6.73 6.94
C GLN A 339 24.87 -5.29 7.21
N VAL A 340 24.06 -4.29 6.91
CA VAL A 340 24.35 -2.89 7.23
C VAL A 340 24.36 -2.69 8.75
N SER A 341 23.46 -3.30 9.49
CA SER A 341 23.43 -3.27 10.95
C SER A 341 24.70 -3.89 11.55
N GLU A 342 25.16 -5.02 11.04
CA GLU A 342 26.42 -5.66 11.45
C GLU A 342 27.63 -4.79 11.12
N LEU A 343 27.61 -4.08 9.98
CA LEU A 343 28.68 -3.14 9.63
C LEU A 343 28.72 -1.95 10.60
N ILE A 344 27.59 -1.46 11.08
CA ILE A 344 27.50 -0.40 12.10
C ILE A 344 28.10 -0.91 13.42
N ILE A 345 27.78 -2.13 13.83
CA ILE A 345 28.34 -2.75 15.05
C ILE A 345 29.86 -2.89 14.92
N ALA A 346 30.39 -3.38 13.81
CA ALA A 346 31.82 -3.49 13.55
C ALA A 346 32.52 -2.11 13.55
N LYS A 347 31.87 -1.10 12.95
CA LYS A 347 32.35 0.30 13.01
C LYS A 347 32.46 0.79 14.47
N ASN A 348 31.40 0.55 15.27
CA ASN A 348 31.37 0.96 16.66
C ASN A 348 32.47 0.27 17.48
N SER A 349 32.77 -0.99 17.20
CA SER A 349 33.92 -1.71 17.79
C SER A 349 35.27 -1.02 17.49
N LEU A 350 35.46 -0.63 16.22
CA LEU A 350 36.68 0.08 15.81
C LEU A 350 36.81 1.45 16.52
N VAL A 351 35.69 2.19 16.66
CA VAL A 351 35.65 3.46 17.39
C VAL A 351 36.03 3.28 18.87
N ALA A 352 35.46 2.26 19.54
CA ALA A 352 35.73 1.94 20.93
C ALA A 352 37.19 1.55 21.14
N MET A 353 37.75 0.72 20.28
CA MET A 353 39.21 0.35 20.34
C MET A 353 40.10 1.55 20.11
N SER A 354 39.74 2.47 19.22
CA SER A 354 40.48 3.70 18.96
C SER A 354 40.51 4.65 20.17
N SER A 355 39.44 4.65 20.97
CA SER A 355 39.35 5.52 22.17
C SER A 355 40.10 4.97 23.38
N SER A 356 40.40 3.66 23.41
CA SER A 356 41.07 2.99 24.51
C SER A 356 42.61 2.99 24.41
N ASP A 357 43.18 3.22 23.21
CA ASP A 357 44.63 3.30 23.02
C ASP A 357 45.13 4.71 23.35
N GLY A 358 45.51 4.90 24.63
CA GLY A 358 45.99 6.18 25.17
C GLY A 358 47.20 6.76 24.44
N GLU A 359 47.19 8.08 24.27
CA GLU A 359 48.23 9.06 24.03
C GLU A 359 49.50 8.66 23.22
N ASN A 360 49.35 7.99 22.10
CA ASN A 360 50.46 7.96 21.13
C ASN A 360 50.12 8.82 19.91
N ASN A 361 50.89 9.85 19.71
CA ASN A 361 50.79 10.93 18.73
C ASN A 361 50.79 10.52 17.24
N ASN A 362 50.55 9.24 16.91
CA ASN A 362 50.54 8.70 15.54
C ASN A 362 49.13 8.33 15.03
N ASN A 363 48.06 8.61 15.79
CA ASN A 363 46.72 8.11 15.47
C ASN A 363 45.80 9.11 14.76
N GLN A 364 46.26 10.34 14.43
CA GLN A 364 45.39 11.31 13.74
C GLN A 364 44.87 10.76 12.39
N SER A 365 45.74 10.09 11.62
CA SER A 365 45.33 9.46 10.35
C SER A 365 44.36 8.30 10.56
N PHE A 366 44.43 7.59 11.67
CA PHE A 366 43.53 6.51 12.01
C PHE A 366 42.13 7.04 12.41
N HIS A 367 42.08 8.10 13.21
CA HIS A 367 40.84 8.79 13.54
C HIS A 367 40.16 9.36 12.29
N GLU A 368 40.90 10.00 11.39
CA GLU A 368 40.35 10.49 10.10
C GLU A 368 39.74 9.36 9.26
N GLN A 369 40.36 8.16 9.27
CA GLN A 369 39.80 6.99 8.55
C GLN A 369 38.56 6.44 9.22
N ILE A 370 38.48 6.46 10.53
CA ILE A 370 37.25 6.06 11.28
C ILE A 370 36.14 7.04 11.02
N GLU A 371 36.33 8.34 11.07
CA GLU A 371 35.31 9.35 10.72
C GLU A 371 34.84 9.19 9.25
N TYR A 372 35.79 8.86 8.35
CA TYR A 372 35.43 8.58 6.97
C TYR A 372 34.57 7.33 6.83
N LEU A 373 34.90 6.25 7.56
CA LEU A 373 34.13 5.00 7.60
C LEU A 373 32.73 5.26 8.16
N GLU A 374 32.63 6.03 9.24
CA GLU A 374 31.36 6.41 9.85
C GLU A 374 30.45 7.11 8.85
N ARG A 375 30.97 8.11 8.14
CA ARG A 375 30.21 8.82 7.10
C ARG A 375 29.74 7.91 5.97
N ILE A 376 30.59 6.99 5.50
CA ILE A 376 30.22 6.04 4.44
C ILE A 376 29.15 5.06 4.92
N THR A 377 29.28 4.54 6.15
CA THR A 377 28.32 3.60 6.73
C THR A 377 26.96 4.26 6.92
N THR A 378 26.93 5.50 7.39
CA THR A 378 25.68 6.27 7.52
C THR A 378 25.04 6.51 6.15
N ASN A 379 25.80 6.95 5.14
CA ASN A 379 25.28 7.14 3.79
C ASN A 379 24.77 5.84 3.15
N LEU A 380 25.46 4.71 3.41
CA LEU A 380 25.04 3.40 2.94
C LEU A 380 23.71 2.99 3.58
N HIS A 381 23.61 3.16 4.91
CA HIS A 381 22.38 2.90 5.65
C HIS A 381 21.20 3.73 5.10
N GLU A 382 21.38 5.03 4.94
CA GLU A 382 20.35 5.92 4.36
C GLU A 382 19.93 5.47 2.95
N SER A 383 20.91 5.06 2.11
CA SER A 383 20.64 4.62 0.75
C SER A 383 19.84 3.31 0.72
N VAL A 384 20.17 2.35 1.59
CA VAL A 384 19.45 1.08 1.69
C VAL A 384 18.05 1.29 2.27
N MET A 385 17.92 2.14 3.28
CA MET A 385 16.61 2.52 3.84
C MET A 385 15.71 3.16 2.79
N LYS A 386 16.26 4.06 1.97
CA LYS A 386 15.50 4.72 0.90
C LYS A 386 14.95 3.72 -0.13
N VAL A 387 15.68 2.65 -0.43
CA VAL A 387 15.20 1.58 -1.33
C VAL A 387 14.07 0.75 -0.68
N ARG A 388 14.03 0.68 0.65
CA ARG A 388 13.02 -0.06 1.43
C ARG A 388 11.73 0.73 1.68
N MET A 389 11.75 2.03 1.45
CA MET A 389 10.58 2.88 1.66
C MET A 389 9.47 2.56 0.65
N VAL A 390 8.24 2.57 1.14
CA VAL A 390 7.02 2.37 0.34
C VAL A 390 6.04 3.52 0.61
N PRO A 391 5.23 3.93 -0.38
CA PRO A 391 4.20 4.95 -0.18
C PRO A 391 3.16 4.50 0.85
N ILE A 392 2.64 5.44 1.64
CA ILE A 392 1.57 5.16 2.62
C ILE A 392 0.25 4.79 1.92
N GLU A 393 0.13 5.05 0.63
CA GLU A 393 -0.99 4.67 -0.23
C GLU A 393 -1.39 3.20 -0.05
N SER A 394 -0.41 2.29 0.07
CA SER A 394 -0.64 0.85 0.28
C SER A 394 -1.52 0.51 1.50
N VAL A 395 -1.54 1.39 2.51
CA VAL A 395 -2.38 1.24 3.70
C VAL A 395 -3.66 2.05 3.59
N THR A 396 -3.60 3.24 2.97
CA THR A 396 -4.75 4.17 2.93
C THR A 396 -5.82 3.75 1.94
N GLN A 397 -5.49 2.99 0.92
CA GLN A 397 -6.42 2.50 -0.12
C GLN A 397 -7.67 1.80 0.44
N LYS A 398 -7.58 1.10 1.55
CA LYS A 398 -8.72 0.42 2.19
C LYS A 398 -9.66 1.35 2.99
N TYR A 399 -9.22 2.57 3.35
CA TYR A 399 -9.98 3.43 4.25
C TYR A 399 -11.23 4.07 3.62
N PRO A 400 -11.26 4.49 2.34
CA PRO A 400 -12.46 5.02 1.72
C PRO A 400 -13.64 4.05 1.79
N ARG A 401 -13.39 2.77 1.51
CA ARG A 401 -14.40 1.71 1.63
C ARG A 401 -14.87 1.54 3.07
N MET A 402 -13.94 1.50 4.04
CA MET A 402 -14.30 1.39 5.46
C MET A 402 -15.19 2.56 5.92
N ILE A 403 -14.87 3.79 5.53
CA ILE A 403 -15.67 4.99 5.89
C ILE A 403 -17.05 4.95 5.24
N ARG A 404 -17.16 4.46 3.99
CA ARG A 404 -18.44 4.24 3.32
C ARG A 404 -19.34 3.27 4.12
N ASP A 405 -18.79 2.13 4.55
CA ASP A 405 -19.53 1.13 5.31
C ASP A 405 -19.94 1.66 6.71
N LEU A 406 -19.05 2.41 7.35
CA LEU A 406 -19.37 3.11 8.60
C LEU A 406 -20.45 4.19 8.40
N SER A 407 -20.41 4.94 7.28
CA SER A 407 -21.43 5.94 6.94
C SER A 407 -22.84 5.33 6.90
N ARG A 408 -22.95 4.14 6.30
CA ARG A 408 -24.22 3.39 6.23
C ARG A 408 -24.64 2.83 7.57
N THR A 409 -23.73 2.17 8.28
CA THR A 409 -24.00 1.52 9.56
C THR A 409 -24.41 2.55 10.62
N LEU A 410 -23.75 3.71 10.66
CA LEU A 410 -24.01 4.78 11.61
C LEU A 410 -25.11 5.75 11.14
N ASN A 411 -25.61 5.59 9.91
CA ASN A 411 -26.56 6.50 9.27
C ASN A 411 -26.11 7.98 9.32
N LYS A 412 -24.80 8.22 9.10
CA LYS A 412 -24.19 9.55 9.08
C LYS A 412 -23.62 9.80 7.68
N LYS A 413 -23.91 10.94 7.07
CA LYS A 413 -23.28 11.34 5.82
C LYS A 413 -21.88 11.85 6.11
N MET A 414 -20.87 11.17 5.58
CA MET A 414 -19.48 11.52 5.78
C MET A 414 -18.64 11.30 4.52
N ASN A 415 -17.58 12.10 4.40
CA ASN A 415 -16.61 12.01 3.31
C ASN A 415 -15.20 11.92 3.89
N LEU A 416 -14.34 11.11 3.26
CA LEU A 416 -12.93 10.99 3.60
C LEU A 416 -12.09 11.73 2.56
N VAL A 417 -11.19 12.60 3.03
CA VAL A 417 -10.22 13.31 2.20
C VAL A 417 -8.84 12.84 2.60
N ILE A 418 -8.13 12.21 1.67
CA ILE A 418 -6.76 11.75 1.88
C ILE A 418 -5.83 12.64 1.07
N THR A 419 -4.71 13.04 1.65
CA THR A 419 -3.68 13.86 1.00
C THR A 419 -2.29 13.39 1.42
N GLY A 420 -1.34 13.41 0.47
CA GLY A 420 0.04 12.98 0.70
C GLY A 420 0.20 11.46 0.75
N GLU A 421 -0.59 10.73 -0.03
CA GLU A 421 -0.51 9.27 -0.16
C GLU A 421 0.82 8.79 -0.73
N ASP A 422 1.51 9.66 -1.47
CA ASP A 422 2.85 9.48 -2.01
C ASP A 422 3.98 9.61 -0.96
N THR A 423 3.64 9.90 0.30
CA THR A 423 4.63 10.01 1.37
C THR A 423 5.25 8.63 1.64
N GLU A 424 6.56 8.54 1.45
CA GLU A 424 7.32 7.31 1.65
C GLU A 424 7.62 7.07 3.14
N LEU A 425 7.50 5.82 3.57
CA LEU A 425 7.77 5.37 4.93
C LEU A 425 8.39 3.97 4.89
N ASP A 426 9.17 3.61 5.93
CA ASP A 426 9.69 2.24 6.02
C ASP A 426 8.58 1.21 5.99
N ARG A 427 8.77 0.14 5.23
CA ARG A 427 7.77 -0.91 5.03
C ARG A 427 7.25 -1.50 6.33
N THR A 428 8.13 -1.81 7.29
CA THR A 428 7.72 -2.36 8.59
C THR A 428 6.84 -1.41 9.38
N VAL A 429 7.06 -0.10 9.24
CA VAL A 429 6.22 0.92 9.85
C VAL A 429 4.87 0.99 9.15
N VAL A 430 4.87 0.94 7.80
CA VAL A 430 3.64 0.93 6.99
C VAL A 430 2.75 -0.27 7.35
N ASP A 431 3.33 -1.47 7.45
CA ASP A 431 2.60 -2.69 7.80
C ASP A 431 1.96 -2.63 9.21
N GLN A 432 2.60 -1.93 10.16
CA GLN A 432 2.14 -1.85 11.56
C GLN A 432 1.29 -0.63 11.88
N ILE A 433 1.41 0.47 11.12
CA ILE A 433 0.66 1.72 11.38
C ILE A 433 -0.80 1.62 10.91
N GLY A 434 -1.11 0.66 10.04
CA GLY A 434 -2.45 0.49 9.45
C GLY A 434 -3.55 0.37 10.49
N ASP A 435 -3.40 -0.47 11.49
CA ASP A 435 -4.39 -0.68 12.54
C ASP A 435 -4.59 0.55 13.45
N PRO A 436 -3.53 1.22 13.97
CA PRO A 436 -3.65 2.50 14.64
C PRO A 436 -4.43 3.56 13.85
N LEU A 437 -4.09 3.76 12.57
CA LEU A 437 -4.77 4.75 11.72
C LEU A 437 -6.23 4.39 11.47
N GLN A 438 -6.52 3.12 11.20
CA GLN A 438 -7.89 2.62 11.05
C GLN A 438 -8.73 2.90 12.29
N HIS A 439 -8.15 2.71 13.49
CA HIS A 439 -8.83 2.97 14.76
C HIS A 439 -9.11 4.48 14.96
N LEU A 440 -8.16 5.34 14.61
CA LEU A 440 -8.36 6.81 14.67
C LEU A 440 -9.46 7.26 13.72
N LEU A 441 -9.48 6.78 12.48
CA LEU A 441 -10.52 7.06 11.49
C LEU A 441 -11.90 6.59 11.95
N ARG A 442 -11.97 5.37 12.55
CA ARG A 442 -13.21 4.85 13.12
C ARG A 442 -13.71 5.70 14.28
N ASN A 443 -12.82 6.17 15.16
CA ASN A 443 -13.19 7.06 16.26
C ASN A 443 -13.73 8.41 15.75
N SER A 444 -13.12 8.96 14.69
CA SER A 444 -13.62 10.17 14.04
C SER A 444 -15.02 9.97 13.45
N ALA A 445 -15.29 8.83 12.81
CA ALA A 445 -16.59 8.52 12.22
C ALA A 445 -17.67 8.27 13.29
N ASP A 446 -17.38 7.47 14.32
CA ASP A 446 -18.35 7.05 15.34
C ASP A 446 -18.61 8.15 16.36
N HIS A 447 -17.56 8.65 16.97
CA HIS A 447 -17.61 9.56 18.11
C HIS A 447 -17.30 11.03 17.77
N GLY A 448 -16.50 11.29 16.73
CA GLY A 448 -16.12 12.63 16.30
C GLY A 448 -17.28 13.35 15.63
N LEU A 449 -17.85 12.76 14.58
CA LEU A 449 -18.94 13.36 13.80
C LEU A 449 -20.28 13.25 14.49
N GLU A 450 -21.05 14.35 14.48
CA GLU A 450 -22.44 14.38 14.94
C GLU A 450 -23.39 13.72 13.91
N SER A 451 -24.65 13.44 14.32
CA SER A 451 -25.70 13.06 13.38
C SER A 451 -26.02 14.20 12.41
N ASN A 452 -26.52 13.85 11.23
CA ASN A 452 -26.83 14.83 10.15
C ASN A 452 -27.76 15.96 10.64
N GLU A 453 -28.73 15.62 11.48
CA GLU A 453 -29.69 16.58 12.05
C GLU A 453 -28.99 17.59 12.97
N VAL A 454 -28.15 17.11 13.89
CA VAL A 454 -27.42 17.96 14.85
C VAL A 454 -26.41 18.85 14.12
N ARG A 455 -25.80 18.38 13.03
CA ARG A 455 -24.90 19.19 12.21
C ARG A 455 -25.63 20.38 11.58
N LEU A 456 -26.80 20.13 10.99
CA LEU A 456 -27.64 21.18 10.39
C LEU A 456 -28.14 22.19 11.46
N GLU A 457 -28.54 21.74 12.63
CA GLU A 457 -28.94 22.61 13.75
C GLU A 457 -27.80 23.54 14.20
N ARG A 458 -26.55 23.07 14.11
CA ARG A 458 -25.34 23.84 14.44
C ARG A 458 -24.82 24.71 13.29
N GLY A 459 -25.48 24.68 12.13
CA GLY A 459 -25.08 25.45 10.96
C GLY A 459 -23.85 24.87 10.21
N LYS A 460 -23.53 23.60 10.44
CA LYS A 460 -22.48 22.87 9.71
C LYS A 460 -23.06 22.21 8.45
N PRO A 461 -22.19 21.88 7.45
CA PRO A 461 -22.62 21.09 6.31
C PRO A 461 -23.20 19.75 6.75
N GLU A 462 -24.22 19.25 6.05
CA GLU A 462 -24.85 17.95 6.34
C GLU A 462 -23.83 16.81 6.28
N VAL A 463 -22.94 16.85 5.29
CA VAL A 463 -21.86 15.86 5.12
C VAL A 463 -20.69 16.24 6.05
N GLY A 464 -20.33 15.32 6.95
CA GLY A 464 -19.15 15.45 7.81
C GLY A 464 -17.88 15.14 7.02
N THR A 465 -16.79 15.81 7.35
CA THR A 465 -15.49 15.58 6.70
C THR A 465 -14.53 14.94 7.67
N ILE A 466 -13.99 13.78 7.28
CA ILE A 466 -12.85 13.14 7.92
C ILE A 466 -11.65 13.34 7.01
N PHE A 467 -10.49 13.61 7.54
CA PHE A 467 -9.29 13.79 6.73
C PHE A 467 -8.11 13.00 7.27
N LEU A 468 -7.29 12.51 6.35
CA LEU A 468 -5.98 11.96 6.60
C LEU A 468 -4.97 12.73 5.74
N ASN A 469 -3.97 13.32 6.39
CA ASN A 469 -2.94 14.09 5.70
C ASN A 469 -1.56 13.62 6.16
N ALA A 470 -0.76 13.07 5.23
CA ALA A 470 0.59 12.63 5.48
C ALA A 470 1.59 13.56 4.79
N TYR A 471 2.71 13.86 5.45
CA TYR A 471 3.81 14.62 4.89
C TYR A 471 5.09 14.40 5.69
N GLN A 472 6.22 14.64 5.04
CA GLN A 472 7.53 14.58 5.68
C GLN A 472 7.87 15.93 6.34
N GLU A 473 8.34 15.89 7.58
CA GLU A 473 8.84 17.03 8.34
C GLU A 473 10.23 16.73 8.91
N GLY A 474 11.27 17.15 8.20
CA GLY A 474 12.64 16.82 8.55
C GLY A 474 12.93 15.32 8.47
N ASN A 475 13.31 14.71 9.58
CA ASN A 475 13.58 13.26 9.68
C ASN A 475 12.38 12.46 10.19
N ASN A 476 11.20 13.05 10.19
CA ASN A 476 9.97 12.39 10.63
C ASN A 476 8.92 12.45 9.53
N VAL A 477 8.02 11.48 9.54
CA VAL A 477 6.74 11.53 8.82
C VAL A 477 5.66 11.93 9.82
N VAL A 478 4.86 12.91 9.43
CA VAL A 478 3.73 13.40 10.21
C VAL A 478 2.45 12.97 9.53
N ILE A 479 1.61 12.21 10.23
CA ILE A 479 0.30 11.79 9.76
C ILE A 479 -0.75 12.46 10.65
N LYS A 480 -1.62 13.25 10.04
CA LYS A 480 -2.74 13.91 10.72
C LYS A 480 -4.04 13.21 10.34
N VAL A 481 -4.76 12.71 11.32
CA VAL A 481 -6.11 12.16 11.17
C VAL A 481 -7.07 13.02 11.96
N GLY A 482 -8.13 13.48 11.35
CA GLY A 482 -9.07 14.34 12.07
C GLY A 482 -10.44 14.43 11.42
N ASP A 483 -11.32 15.15 12.11
CA ASP A 483 -12.70 15.36 11.74
C ASP A 483 -13.14 16.82 11.99
N ASP A 484 -14.20 17.24 11.30
CA ASP A 484 -14.88 18.51 11.49
C ASP A 484 -16.09 18.43 12.43
N GLY A 485 -16.08 17.43 13.32
CA GLY A 485 -17.20 17.08 14.18
C GLY A 485 -17.30 17.89 15.46
N ASN A 486 -17.79 17.25 16.52
CA ASN A 486 -18.12 17.92 17.79
C ASN A 486 -16.90 18.39 18.58
N GLY A 487 -15.74 17.82 18.33
CA GLY A 487 -14.58 17.97 19.20
C GLY A 487 -14.74 17.17 20.51
N ILE A 488 -13.70 17.20 21.34
CA ILE A 488 -13.68 16.53 22.64
C ILE A 488 -14.05 17.54 23.73
N ASP A 489 -15.05 17.21 24.52
CA ASP A 489 -15.43 17.99 25.71
C ASP A 489 -14.46 17.69 26.85
N THR A 490 -13.49 18.59 27.05
CA THR A 490 -12.46 18.46 28.09
C THR A 490 -13.03 18.52 29.51
N GLU A 491 -14.16 19.23 29.74
CA GLU A 491 -14.83 19.22 31.04
C GLU A 491 -15.47 17.87 31.35
N ALA A 492 -16.08 17.22 30.34
CA ALA A 492 -16.60 15.87 30.49
C ALA A 492 -15.48 14.84 30.76
N VAL A 493 -14.32 14.97 30.09
CA VAL A 493 -13.14 14.11 30.34
C VAL A 493 -12.63 14.32 31.76
N LYS A 494 -12.47 15.56 32.22
CA LYS A 494 -12.05 15.94 33.55
C LYS A 494 -12.98 15.34 34.63
N ASN A 495 -14.28 15.51 34.49
CA ASN A 495 -15.27 14.97 35.43
C ASN A 495 -15.18 13.44 35.49
N LYS A 496 -15.00 12.77 34.36
CA LYS A 496 -14.87 11.31 34.32
C LYS A 496 -13.56 10.83 34.95
N ALA A 497 -12.48 11.59 34.84
CA ALA A 497 -11.21 11.30 35.52
C ALA A 497 -11.34 11.40 37.04
N ILE A 498 -12.10 12.39 37.55
CA ILE A 498 -12.44 12.54 38.98
C ILE A 498 -13.32 11.37 39.43
N GLU A 499 -14.38 11.05 38.71
CA GLU A 499 -15.29 9.94 39.02
C GLU A 499 -14.56 8.59 39.15
N ARG A 500 -13.55 8.38 38.30
CA ARG A 500 -12.70 7.17 38.31
C ARG A 500 -11.56 7.21 39.35
N GLY A 501 -11.40 8.32 40.07
CA GLY A 501 -10.38 8.48 41.09
C GLY A 501 -8.94 8.60 40.54
N ILE A 502 -8.79 8.95 39.27
CA ILE A 502 -7.48 9.16 38.62
C ILE A 502 -6.85 10.45 39.16
N VAL A 503 -7.68 11.47 39.37
CA VAL A 503 -7.25 12.76 39.94
C VAL A 503 -8.27 13.24 40.99
N THR A 504 -7.80 14.00 41.99
CA THR A 504 -8.71 14.66 42.93
C THR A 504 -9.30 15.94 42.30
N ALA A 505 -10.45 16.41 42.81
CA ALA A 505 -11.07 17.63 42.32
C ALA A 505 -10.12 18.86 42.40
N GLU A 506 -9.34 18.95 43.47
CA GLU A 506 -8.36 20.04 43.65
C GLU A 506 -7.18 19.98 42.64
N GLN A 507 -6.71 18.77 42.31
CA GLN A 507 -5.69 18.58 41.28
C GLN A 507 -6.23 18.90 39.89
N ALA A 508 -7.48 18.49 39.61
CA ALA A 508 -8.12 18.69 38.33
C ALA A 508 -8.37 20.16 37.96
N GLU A 509 -8.43 21.08 38.93
CA GLU A 509 -8.55 22.53 38.68
C GLU A 509 -7.27 23.15 38.15
N ASN A 510 -6.12 22.55 38.44
CA ASN A 510 -4.80 23.06 38.04
C ASN A 510 -4.23 22.40 36.78
N LEU A 511 -4.93 21.43 36.18
CA LEU A 511 -4.48 20.73 34.99
C LEU A 511 -4.65 21.56 33.73
N SER A 512 -3.67 21.49 32.85
CA SER A 512 -3.78 22.10 31.53
C SER A 512 -4.75 21.28 30.65
N GLN A 513 -5.28 21.93 29.61
CA GLN A 513 -6.16 21.23 28.65
C GLN A 513 -5.47 20.02 28.01
N LYS A 514 -4.15 20.08 27.80
CA LYS A 514 -3.36 18.95 27.29
C LYS A 514 -3.32 17.78 28.27
N ASP A 515 -3.14 18.06 29.55
CA ASP A 515 -3.09 17.00 30.57
C ASP A 515 -4.43 16.28 30.71
N ILE A 516 -5.53 17.04 30.60
CA ILE A 516 -6.89 16.47 30.62
C ILE A 516 -7.09 15.55 29.40
N ILE A 517 -6.66 15.98 28.21
CA ILE A 517 -6.77 15.18 26.98
C ILE A 517 -5.90 13.91 27.07
N ASN A 518 -4.74 13.96 27.72
CA ASN A 518 -3.87 12.81 27.88
C ASN A 518 -4.52 11.67 28.67
N PHE A 519 -5.55 11.92 29.50
CA PHE A 519 -6.31 10.86 30.15
C PHE A 519 -7.01 9.92 29.18
N LEU A 520 -7.32 10.38 27.95
CA LEU A 520 -7.92 9.55 26.90
C LEU A 520 -7.01 8.38 26.48
N PHE A 521 -5.70 8.53 26.66
CA PHE A 521 -4.71 7.50 26.35
C PHE A 521 -4.38 6.58 27.54
N MET A 522 -5.03 6.78 28.69
CA MET A 522 -4.84 5.89 29.84
C MET A 522 -5.58 4.55 29.63
N PRO A 523 -4.98 3.42 30.08
CA PRO A 523 -5.62 2.12 29.97
C PRO A 523 -7.04 2.11 30.51
N SER A 524 -7.95 1.55 29.73
CA SER A 524 -9.37 1.44 30.07
C SER A 524 -10.12 2.78 30.23
N PHE A 525 -9.55 3.92 29.82
CA PHE A 525 -10.25 5.18 29.83
C PHE A 525 -11.08 5.36 28.55
N SER A 526 -12.34 4.97 28.54
CA SER A 526 -13.27 5.19 27.43
C SER A 526 -14.41 6.11 27.85
N MET A 527 -14.79 7.05 26.98
CA MET A 527 -15.95 7.95 27.18
C MET A 527 -17.28 7.25 26.88
N ALA A 528 -17.29 6.12 26.17
CA ALA A 528 -18.51 5.39 25.82
C ALA A 528 -19.25 4.85 27.06
N LYS A 529 -20.59 5.01 27.06
CA LYS A 529 -21.49 4.48 28.11
C LYS A 529 -21.84 3.01 27.92
N GLN A 530 -21.67 2.50 26.70
CA GLN A 530 -21.87 1.10 26.32
C GLN A 530 -20.80 0.69 25.33
N ILE A 531 -20.30 -0.54 25.46
CA ILE A 531 -19.43 -1.15 24.48
C ILE A 531 -20.31 -1.44 23.26
N THR A 532 -20.11 -0.71 22.17
CA THR A 532 -20.80 -1.00 20.91
C THR A 532 -20.16 -2.22 20.26
N ASP A 533 -20.98 -3.13 19.74
CA ASP A 533 -20.56 -4.37 19.06
C ASP A 533 -19.65 -4.09 17.82
N ILE A 534 -19.59 -2.84 17.38
CA ILE A 534 -18.76 -2.38 16.25
C ILE A 534 -17.26 -2.33 16.63
N SER A 535 -16.92 -2.21 17.91
CA SER A 535 -15.54 -2.19 18.44
C SER A 535 -15.09 -3.54 19.02
N GLY A 536 -15.50 -4.66 18.46
CA GLY A 536 -15.43 -6.07 18.89
C GLY A 536 -14.20 -6.58 19.68
N ARG A 537 -13.24 -5.74 20.05
CA ARG A 537 -12.06 -6.11 20.85
C ARG A 537 -11.82 -5.19 22.07
N GLY A 538 -12.67 -4.20 22.33
CA GLY A 538 -12.43 -3.28 23.47
C GLY A 538 -11.13 -2.44 23.34
N VAL A 539 -10.69 -2.18 22.12
CA VAL A 539 -9.44 -1.45 21.81
C VAL A 539 -9.70 0.04 22.05
N GLY A 540 -8.94 0.66 22.94
CA GLY A 540 -8.99 2.09 23.23
C GLY A 540 -7.85 2.87 22.59
N LEU A 541 -7.83 4.18 22.82
CA LEU A 541 -6.73 5.05 22.38
C LEU A 541 -5.38 4.71 23.05
N ASP A 542 -5.39 4.00 24.16
CA ASP A 542 -4.21 3.45 24.84
C ASP A 542 -3.46 2.44 23.95
N VAL A 543 -4.18 1.59 23.22
CA VAL A 543 -3.58 0.64 22.28
C VAL A 543 -3.01 1.36 21.06
N VAL A 544 -3.71 2.38 20.55
CA VAL A 544 -3.21 3.24 19.46
C VAL A 544 -1.89 3.89 19.86
N LYS A 545 -1.84 4.48 21.06
CA LYS A 545 -0.64 5.13 21.57
C LYS A 545 0.52 4.13 21.74
N SER A 546 0.24 2.98 22.37
CA SER A 546 1.25 1.93 22.54
C SER A 546 1.78 1.40 21.20
N GLY A 547 0.92 1.21 20.18
CA GLY A 547 1.34 0.80 18.85
C GLY A 547 2.25 1.84 18.17
N ILE A 548 1.93 3.12 18.29
CA ILE A 548 2.74 4.21 17.72
C ILE A 548 4.08 4.34 18.48
N GLU A 549 4.06 4.23 19.81
CA GLU A 549 5.28 4.26 20.64
C GLU A 549 6.21 3.08 20.35
N GLN A 550 5.68 1.89 20.05
CA GLN A 550 6.47 0.71 19.62
C GLN A 550 7.18 0.95 18.28
N LEU A 551 6.63 1.80 17.43
CA LEU A 551 7.26 2.24 16.19
C LEU A 551 8.26 3.40 16.39
N GLY A 552 8.53 3.76 17.63
CA GLY A 552 9.41 4.91 17.98
C GLY A 552 8.77 6.26 17.72
N GLY A 553 7.45 6.30 17.53
CA GLY A 553 6.69 7.51 17.26
C GLY A 553 6.02 8.12 18.48
N ASP A 554 5.33 9.22 18.26
CA ASP A 554 4.52 9.93 19.25
C ASP A 554 3.16 10.33 18.66
N VAL A 555 2.14 10.40 19.54
CA VAL A 555 0.79 10.82 19.17
C VAL A 555 0.33 11.96 20.06
N SER A 556 -0.15 13.02 19.45
CA SER A 556 -0.72 14.19 20.13
C SER A 556 -2.11 14.51 19.59
N VAL A 557 -2.94 15.17 20.43
CA VAL A 557 -4.32 15.53 20.09
C VAL A 557 -4.51 17.03 20.22
N SER A 558 -5.12 17.61 19.21
CA SER A 558 -5.63 18.99 19.21
C SER A 558 -7.13 18.94 18.97
N THR A 559 -7.93 19.55 19.84
CA THR A 559 -9.38 19.55 19.75
C THR A 559 -9.95 20.90 20.16
N GLU A 560 -11.03 21.28 19.48
CA GLU A 560 -11.82 22.46 19.82
C GLU A 560 -13.30 22.10 19.77
N LEU A 561 -14.01 22.32 20.88
CA LEU A 561 -15.42 21.98 20.97
C LEU A 561 -16.25 22.69 19.89
N GLY A 562 -17.02 21.93 19.15
CA GLY A 562 -17.83 22.40 18.04
C GLY A 562 -17.08 22.54 16.70
N LYS A 563 -15.75 22.39 16.65
CA LYS A 563 -14.96 22.48 15.40
C LYS A 563 -14.38 21.16 14.94
N GLY A 564 -14.09 20.25 15.88
CA GLY A 564 -13.58 18.91 15.57
C GLY A 564 -12.33 18.54 16.34
N THR A 565 -11.73 17.40 15.97
CA THR A 565 -10.54 16.82 16.62
C THR A 565 -9.50 16.49 15.55
N THR A 566 -8.22 16.66 15.88
CA THR A 566 -7.10 16.25 15.04
C THR A 566 -6.09 15.49 15.88
N PHE A 567 -5.83 14.26 15.50
CA PHE A 567 -4.73 13.44 15.99
C PHE A 567 -3.52 13.66 15.10
N THR A 568 -2.38 13.95 15.70
CA THR A 568 -1.11 14.11 14.99
C THR A 568 -0.17 13.00 15.42
N VAL A 569 0.14 12.10 14.51
CA VAL A 569 1.09 11.00 14.69
C VAL A 569 2.41 11.44 14.06
N ARG A 570 3.51 11.32 14.80
CA ARG A 570 4.87 11.53 14.32
C ARG A 570 5.63 10.23 14.37
N LEU A 571 6.22 9.84 13.25
CA LEU A 571 7.00 8.62 13.11
C LEU A 571 8.38 8.96 12.57
N PRO A 572 9.46 8.35 13.06
CA PRO A 572 10.77 8.51 12.45
C PRO A 572 10.78 7.85 11.06
N LEU A 573 11.49 8.45 10.11
CA LEU A 573 11.66 7.90 8.76
C LEU A 573 12.41 6.56 8.75
N THR A 574 13.34 6.40 9.72
CA THR A 574 14.19 5.22 9.81
C THR A 574 13.91 4.47 11.10
N LEU A 575 13.71 3.15 11.00
CA LEU A 575 13.69 2.29 12.18
C LEU A 575 15.12 2.07 12.68
N ALA A 576 15.28 2.19 14.00
CA ALA A 576 16.24 1.42 14.75
C ALA A 576 17.69 1.92 14.90
N ILE A 577 18.12 3.04 14.36
CA ILE A 577 19.36 3.63 14.83
C ILE A 577 19.03 4.82 15.73
N ILE A 578 19.33 4.71 17.00
CA ILE A 578 19.21 5.81 17.95
C ILE A 578 20.57 6.18 18.51
N GLN A 579 20.74 7.45 18.83
CA GLN A 579 21.86 7.86 19.68
C GLN A 579 21.49 7.57 21.14
N ALA A 580 22.34 6.82 21.80
CA ALA A 580 22.18 6.47 23.21
C ALA A 580 23.40 6.83 24.03
N LEU A 581 23.16 7.15 25.29
CA LEU A 581 24.20 7.20 26.31
C LEU A 581 24.38 5.79 26.88
N MET A 582 25.56 5.23 26.74
CA MET A 582 25.92 3.95 27.34
C MET A 582 26.33 4.19 28.75
N VAL A 583 25.70 3.50 29.69
CA VAL A 583 25.92 3.60 31.13
C VAL A 583 26.20 2.22 31.71
N GLU A 584 27.00 2.18 32.74
CA GLU A 584 27.32 0.95 33.47
C GLU A 584 26.64 0.97 34.84
N ILE A 585 25.98 -0.16 35.16
CA ILE A 585 25.39 -0.41 36.45
C ILE A 585 25.97 -1.75 36.94
N ARG A 586 26.90 -1.71 37.88
CA ARG A 586 27.78 -2.83 38.27
C ARG A 586 28.63 -3.28 37.08
N ASP A 587 28.45 -4.55 36.67
CA ASP A 587 29.16 -5.18 35.55
C ASP A 587 28.32 -5.26 34.27
N GLU A 588 27.13 -4.62 34.27
CA GLU A 588 26.19 -4.68 33.14
C GLU A 588 26.09 -3.30 32.45
N ILE A 589 25.99 -3.35 31.11
CA ILE A 589 25.89 -2.16 30.28
C ILE A 589 24.42 -1.95 29.85
N TYR A 590 23.96 -0.72 30.06
CA TYR A 590 22.63 -0.27 29.67
C TYR A 590 22.74 0.93 28.74
N ALA A 591 21.71 1.08 27.90
CA ALA A 591 21.59 2.22 27.00
C ALA A 591 20.38 3.09 27.39
N ILE A 592 20.58 4.40 27.42
CA ILE A 592 19.54 5.41 27.62
C ILE A 592 19.45 6.26 26.37
N ALA A 593 18.26 6.34 25.74
CA ALA A 593 18.06 7.16 24.55
C ALA A 593 18.43 8.62 24.81
N LEU A 594 19.30 9.20 23.99
CA LEU A 594 19.84 10.55 24.19
C LEU A 594 18.74 11.62 24.16
N GLY A 595 17.68 11.40 23.35
CA GLY A 595 16.53 12.30 23.28
C GLY A 595 15.71 12.40 24.58
N SER A 596 15.89 11.45 25.51
CA SER A 596 15.25 11.47 26.84
C SER A 596 16.12 12.10 27.90
N ILE A 597 17.37 12.42 27.61
CA ILE A 597 18.36 12.96 28.60
C ILE A 597 18.33 14.49 28.54
N SER A 598 18.13 15.11 29.68
CA SER A 598 18.23 16.57 29.84
C SER A 598 19.66 17.02 30.16
N ASN A 599 20.26 16.43 31.18
CA ASN A 599 21.66 16.69 31.60
C ASN A 599 22.18 15.57 32.51
N ILE A 600 23.46 15.62 32.79
CA ILE A 600 24.18 14.68 33.68
C ILE A 600 24.81 15.49 34.79
N GLU A 601 24.64 15.07 36.04
CA GLU A 601 25.15 15.76 37.23
C GLU A 601 25.89 14.77 38.16
N ASP A 602 26.95 15.24 38.75
CA ASP A 602 27.66 14.52 39.81
C ASP A 602 27.23 15.09 41.17
N ILE A 603 26.53 14.28 41.97
CA ILE A 603 25.81 14.75 43.15
C ILE A 603 26.38 14.11 44.40
N PRO A 604 26.85 14.92 45.37
CA PRO A 604 27.25 14.38 46.68
C PRO A 604 26.06 13.74 47.40
N VAL A 605 26.27 12.56 47.98
CA VAL A 605 25.19 11.81 48.70
C VAL A 605 24.56 12.65 49.83
N LYS A 606 25.29 13.57 50.43
CA LYS A 606 24.80 14.49 51.48
C LYS A 606 23.70 15.48 50.99
N ASP A 607 23.62 15.73 49.68
CA ASP A 607 22.68 16.68 49.09
C ASP A 607 21.34 15.98 48.71
N ILE A 608 21.28 14.67 48.86
CA ILE A 608 20.06 13.89 48.68
C ILE A 608 19.15 14.08 49.91
N LYS A 609 17.90 14.44 49.61
CA LYS A 609 16.85 14.64 50.62
C LYS A 609 15.74 13.64 50.43
N TYR A 610 15.05 13.29 51.50
CA TYR A 610 13.90 12.42 51.45
C TYR A 610 12.62 13.25 51.45
N VAL A 611 11.81 13.11 50.44
CA VAL A 611 10.48 13.70 50.32
C VAL A 611 9.47 12.56 50.19
N GLN A 612 8.54 12.42 51.16
CA GLN A 612 7.54 11.33 51.18
C GLN A 612 8.16 9.92 51.04
N ALA A 613 9.28 9.67 51.72
CA ALA A 613 10.05 8.42 51.64
C ALA A 613 10.74 8.12 50.30
N LYS A 614 10.74 9.06 49.33
CA LYS A 614 11.51 8.97 48.09
C LYS A 614 12.73 9.87 48.15
N GLU A 615 13.84 9.38 47.63
CA GLU A 615 15.06 10.18 47.44
C GLU A 615 14.81 11.27 46.38
N ALA A 616 15.24 12.49 46.66
CA ALA A 616 15.11 13.62 45.74
C ALA A 616 16.27 14.61 45.89
N ILE A 617 16.58 15.30 44.84
CA ILE A 617 17.54 16.39 44.81
C ILE A 617 16.87 17.72 44.46
N HIS A 618 17.47 18.79 44.93
CA HIS A 618 17.07 20.12 44.54
C HIS A 618 18.07 20.68 43.51
N LEU A 619 17.66 20.75 42.25
CA LEU A 619 18.50 21.22 41.16
C LEU A 619 17.83 22.42 40.47
N ARG A 620 18.54 23.54 40.37
CA ARG A 620 18.09 24.75 39.64
C ARG A 620 16.66 25.23 39.95
N GLY A 621 16.21 25.03 41.21
CA GLY A 621 14.88 25.46 41.65
C GLY A 621 13.78 24.40 41.54
N SER A 622 14.09 23.23 40.96
CA SER A 622 13.16 22.08 40.83
C SER A 622 13.55 20.98 41.79
N VAL A 623 12.55 20.24 42.29
CA VAL A 623 12.77 19.02 43.10
C VAL A 623 12.66 17.83 42.17
N ILE A 624 13.75 17.11 41.97
CA ILE A 624 13.86 16.00 41.03
C ILE A 624 13.96 14.69 41.84
N PRO A 625 13.01 13.74 41.68
CA PRO A 625 13.10 12.43 42.33
C PRO A 625 14.27 11.63 41.77
N ILE A 626 14.93 10.86 42.63
CA ILE A 626 16.03 9.98 42.27
C ILE A 626 15.52 8.55 42.20
N ILE A 627 15.87 7.86 41.13
CA ILE A 627 15.61 6.46 40.88
C ILE A 627 16.93 5.71 40.90
N ARG A 628 17.07 4.79 41.84
CA ARG A 628 18.22 3.91 41.90
C ARG A 628 17.96 2.71 41.00
N LEU A 629 18.67 2.66 39.87
CA LEU A 629 18.51 1.62 38.87
C LEU A 629 18.91 0.23 39.37
N ASP A 630 19.94 0.16 40.25
CA ASP A 630 20.34 -1.09 40.90
C ASP A 630 19.21 -1.77 41.68
N LYS A 631 18.44 -0.96 42.44
CA LYS A 631 17.25 -1.48 43.18
C LYS A 631 16.07 -1.84 42.27
N MET A 632 15.93 -1.11 41.18
CA MET A 632 14.77 -1.28 40.28
C MET A 632 14.96 -2.47 39.31
N LEU A 633 16.23 -2.76 38.99
CA LEU A 633 16.63 -3.89 38.15
C LEU A 633 16.98 -5.14 38.96
N ASP A 634 16.82 -5.09 40.30
CA ASP A 634 17.13 -6.17 41.25
C ASP A 634 18.57 -6.65 41.17
N ILE A 635 19.50 -5.67 41.01
CA ILE A 635 20.94 -5.91 40.96
C ILE A 635 21.53 -5.75 42.39
N GLU A 636 22.48 -6.60 42.76
CA GLU A 636 23.09 -6.60 44.08
C GLU A 636 23.71 -5.23 44.43
N PRO A 637 23.43 -4.67 45.62
CA PRO A 637 23.97 -3.36 46.04
C PRO A 637 25.48 -3.39 46.23
N LYS A 638 26.15 -2.25 46.04
CA LYS A 638 27.57 -2.10 46.36
C LYS A 638 27.80 -2.27 47.85
N GLU A 639 28.92 -2.90 48.22
CA GLU A 639 29.36 -3.03 49.61
C GLU A 639 29.64 -1.67 50.30
N GLN A 640 30.02 -0.67 49.51
CA GLN A 640 30.24 0.71 49.97
C GLN A 640 29.58 1.71 49.02
N GLU A 641 28.74 2.60 49.55
CA GLU A 641 28.23 3.71 48.76
C GLU A 641 29.34 4.74 48.50
N PRO A 642 29.47 5.23 47.26
CA PRO A 642 30.42 6.28 46.93
C PRO A 642 29.99 7.61 47.55
N ASP A 643 30.93 8.51 47.83
CA ASP A 643 30.65 9.87 48.34
C ASP A 643 29.83 10.72 47.34
N HIS A 644 29.96 10.42 46.06
CA HIS A 644 29.27 11.09 44.93
C HIS A 644 28.54 10.08 44.08
N LEU A 645 27.37 10.46 43.56
CA LEU A 645 26.57 9.66 42.63
C LEU A 645 26.48 10.34 41.27
N THR A 646 26.76 9.61 40.21
CA THR A 646 26.51 10.06 38.86
C THR A 646 25.05 9.89 38.57
N VAL A 647 24.36 10.99 38.28
CA VAL A 647 22.90 11.02 38.02
C VAL A 647 22.64 11.55 36.66
N VAL A 648 21.98 10.70 35.82
CA VAL A 648 21.49 11.08 34.50
C VAL A 648 20.06 11.62 34.65
N ILE A 649 19.90 12.93 34.43
CA ILE A 649 18.56 13.56 34.50
C ILE A 649 17.83 13.27 33.21
N VAL A 650 16.77 12.51 33.31
CA VAL A 650 15.86 12.19 32.22
C VAL A 650 14.57 12.99 32.29
N GLN A 651 13.95 13.23 31.15
CA GLN A 651 12.76 14.06 31.04
C GLN A 651 11.68 13.37 30.19
N LYS A 652 10.41 13.47 30.65
CA LYS A 652 9.21 13.05 29.94
C LYS A 652 8.17 14.18 30.00
N GLY A 653 8.01 14.92 28.91
CA GLY A 653 7.17 16.13 28.93
C GLY A 653 7.73 17.14 29.94
N ASP A 654 6.94 17.52 30.96
CA ASP A 654 7.32 18.46 32.00
C ASP A 654 7.88 17.77 33.26
N GLN A 655 7.90 16.45 33.31
CA GLN A 655 8.42 15.69 34.46
C GLN A 655 9.89 15.36 34.25
N GLN A 656 10.65 15.40 35.32
CA GLN A 656 12.07 15.03 35.37
C GLN A 656 12.31 13.99 36.43
N ALA A 657 13.24 13.05 36.18
CA ALA A 657 13.75 12.12 37.16
C ALA A 657 15.29 11.96 37.02
N GLY A 658 15.95 11.65 38.08
CA GLY A 658 17.39 11.36 38.08
C GLY A 658 17.64 9.85 38.17
N LEU A 659 18.27 9.28 37.17
CA LEU A 659 18.68 7.87 37.15
C LEU A 659 20.10 7.76 37.69
N VAL A 660 20.29 6.98 38.74
CA VAL A 660 21.63 6.75 39.32
C VAL A 660 22.32 5.64 38.54
N VAL A 661 23.51 5.94 38.05
CA VAL A 661 24.39 5.02 37.32
C VAL A 661 25.78 4.98 37.98
N ASP A 662 26.52 3.91 37.73
CA ASP A 662 27.88 3.77 38.32
C ASP A 662 28.92 4.50 37.49
N ASN A 663 28.93 4.30 36.18
CA ASN A 663 29.84 4.94 35.23
C ASN A 663 29.14 5.36 33.95
N LEU A 664 29.76 6.31 33.25
CA LEU A 664 29.37 6.72 31.90
C LEU A 664 30.40 6.18 30.92
N ILE A 665 29.98 5.38 29.95
CA ILE A 665 30.87 4.85 28.92
C ILE A 665 31.02 5.88 27.78
N GLY A 666 29.89 6.49 27.38
CA GLY A 666 29.88 7.50 26.32
C GLY A 666 28.65 7.45 25.47
N GLN A 667 28.59 8.35 24.48
CA GLN A 667 27.51 8.37 23.49
C GLN A 667 27.85 7.45 22.33
N GLN A 668 26.89 6.65 21.90
CA GLN A 668 27.06 5.70 20.79
C GLN A 668 25.77 5.61 19.96
N GLU A 669 25.93 5.44 18.64
CA GLU A 669 24.83 5.02 17.78
C GLU A 669 24.58 3.54 17.97
N ILE A 670 23.36 3.18 18.31
CA ILE A 670 22.97 1.78 18.55
C ILE A 670 21.80 1.39 17.66
N VAL A 671 21.79 0.11 17.26
CA VAL A 671 20.68 -0.49 16.52
C VAL A 671 19.75 -1.16 17.51
N ILE A 672 18.48 -0.73 17.53
CA ILE A 672 17.48 -1.35 18.41
C ILE A 672 17.08 -2.69 17.83
N LYS A 673 17.15 -3.76 18.63
CA LYS A 673 16.59 -5.07 18.33
C LYS A 673 15.48 -5.39 19.33
N SER A 674 14.34 -5.87 18.85
CA SER A 674 13.25 -6.31 19.74
C SER A 674 13.66 -7.57 20.50
N LEU A 675 13.24 -7.68 21.76
CA LEU A 675 13.55 -8.85 22.61
C LEU A 675 12.76 -10.12 22.25
N GLY A 676 11.90 -10.06 21.22
CA GLY A 676 11.06 -11.16 20.79
C GLY A 676 9.98 -11.53 21.82
N LYS A 677 9.13 -12.50 21.46
CA LYS A 677 7.96 -12.89 22.27
C LYS A 677 8.33 -13.54 23.63
N TYR A 678 9.56 -14.00 23.80
CA TYR A 678 9.98 -14.76 24.97
C TYR A 678 10.42 -13.91 26.19
N ILE A 679 10.81 -12.63 25.95
CA ILE A 679 11.35 -11.73 27.01
C ILE A 679 10.41 -10.53 27.25
N ASN A 680 9.24 -10.51 26.67
CA ASN A 680 8.26 -9.40 26.71
C ASN A 680 7.63 -9.14 28.12
N GLY A 681 8.21 -9.65 29.20
CA GLY A 681 7.66 -9.48 30.57
C GLY A 681 8.18 -8.27 31.33
N ASN A 682 9.28 -7.66 30.92
CA ASN A 682 9.89 -6.56 31.68
C ASN A 682 9.58 -5.20 31.01
N LYS A 683 8.69 -4.43 31.62
CA LYS A 683 8.29 -3.11 31.14
C LYS A 683 9.39 -2.04 31.25
N LEU A 684 10.46 -2.29 31.98
CA LEU A 684 11.56 -1.36 32.20
C LEU A 684 12.54 -1.30 31.01
N ILE A 685 12.43 -2.29 30.07
CA ILE A 685 13.34 -2.46 28.94
C ILE A 685 12.56 -2.35 27.66
N SER A 686 12.94 -1.40 26.79
CA SER A 686 12.30 -1.17 25.49
C SER A 686 12.88 -2.05 24.37
N GLY A 687 14.10 -2.57 24.53
CA GLY A 687 14.80 -3.36 23.55
C GLY A 687 16.19 -3.75 23.98
N ALA A 688 16.97 -4.30 23.06
CA ALA A 688 18.39 -4.59 23.26
C ALA A 688 19.20 -4.14 22.05
N THR A 689 20.50 -3.94 22.27
CA THR A 689 21.47 -3.72 21.19
C THR A 689 22.67 -4.64 21.39
N ILE A 690 23.43 -4.87 20.32
CA ILE A 690 24.69 -5.61 20.36
C ILE A 690 25.82 -4.56 20.30
N LEU A 691 26.72 -4.63 21.26
CA LEU A 691 27.90 -3.75 21.34
C LEU A 691 29.01 -4.24 20.39
N GLY A 692 30.03 -3.40 20.22
CA GLY A 692 31.16 -3.70 19.34
C GLY A 692 32.04 -4.89 19.79
N ASP A 693 32.01 -5.26 21.06
CA ASP A 693 32.66 -6.42 21.64
C ASP A 693 31.85 -7.71 21.57
N GLY A 694 30.57 -7.59 21.11
CA GLY A 694 29.62 -8.70 20.99
C GLY A 694 28.71 -8.86 22.21
N ASP A 695 28.90 -8.07 23.26
CA ASP A 695 28.04 -8.06 24.44
C ASP A 695 26.67 -7.42 24.12
N VAL A 696 25.64 -7.81 24.87
CA VAL A 696 24.28 -7.30 24.71
C VAL A 696 24.02 -6.22 25.75
N ALA A 697 23.71 -5.01 25.30
CA ALA A 697 23.21 -3.95 26.15
C ALA A 697 21.72 -3.81 26.10
N LEU A 698 21.07 -3.69 27.25
CA LEU A 698 19.62 -3.50 27.35
C LEU A 698 19.27 -2.01 27.29
N ILE A 699 18.22 -1.67 26.54
CA ILE A 699 17.77 -0.29 26.37
C ILE A 699 16.68 0.01 27.39
N LEU A 700 16.95 0.99 28.27
CA LEU A 700 16.02 1.37 29.32
C LEU A 700 14.84 2.18 28.77
N ASP A 701 13.62 1.82 29.19
CA ASP A 701 12.42 2.59 28.89
C ASP A 701 12.19 3.70 29.94
N VAL A 702 12.65 4.90 29.60
CA VAL A 702 12.48 6.09 30.44
C VAL A 702 11.00 6.36 30.73
N ASN A 703 10.09 6.05 29.80
CA ASN A 703 8.66 6.29 29.97
C ASN A 703 8.04 5.45 31.09
N THR A 704 8.55 4.25 31.27
CA THR A 704 8.06 3.32 32.32
C THR A 704 8.80 3.54 33.64
N LEU A 705 10.05 4.02 33.63
CA LEU A 705 10.85 4.31 34.82
C LEU A 705 10.33 5.54 35.59
N MET A 706 9.71 6.50 34.93
CA MET A 706 9.14 7.73 35.49
C MET A 706 7.68 7.57 35.90
#